data_d8628502ffcac8986659be3ea59f02f8
#
_entry.id   d8628502ffcac8986659be3ea59f02f8
#
_cell.length_a   1.000
_cell.length_b   1.000
_cell.length_c   1.000
_cell.angle_alpha   90.00
_cell.angle_beta   90.00
_cell.angle_gamma   90.00
#
_symmetry.space_group_name_H-M   'P 1'
#
loop_
_entity.id
_entity.type
_entity.pdbx_description
1 polymer ?
#
loop_
_entity_poly.entity_id
_entity_poly.type
_entity_poly.pdbx_seq_one_letter_code
_entity_poly.pdbx_strand_id
1 'polypeptide(L)'
;MKIKSFWNDGPAISEDCDSCGLHTICKSPFSKHYGNGRLNALIITGKPSAIEDSKGFGFSGETMDTMKEFFSSVGVNLENNFWKTSAVSCYCKGEIKDDHILKCKPNLIAKIKELKPKYILTVGNAATKAVLGKIGRKTPQLETLVMRAIPVHEYGAWVLPMLNPGKMKTENQKAYFGRLVKFVMSEMKQKKELVQVNPFENVKVLINYQDIINVLEDLLSDSDFVSSIDIEGTGLKPQYEKHCITSVGISTRKGTISFPLDHSEVSFSDQAYDNIVELLVEYLEREDIKKIAHKLQFDTMWLETILGCHVNGWLQCTNINQHLLDHRTGAKGLKELCFLKWGIRDYDKKADKYIEADRQGAKELNRMREMPLYDQLLYVGADAYLTLKLSDAEDEEYRQLDSKKKHYPRILFTESARTLCTMQENGIPINAEYYVKAEAEVTGKIQDLEEKIANEPYVKKFTNLYRKKFEHSKPADLKRLFFEVMKLDAKKLGTTDGGNISLDEKALKDIGLPICENILSLRKLLKVRDTYLSQFAREEVNGKIHPFFNLTIARSFRSSSNQPNFQNIPKRDDYAKKITRTGIVTEPDCGIGEIDFSGVEVCTSAAYHKDPNFIAYLTVEGSDMHRDNACDIWQVRKENLDEDGKIRFYIKNQWTFPQFYGDYWGSCGPTLWETAIEKEKFILRDGTPLVEHMHNKGIHNVDDFLKHCKKAEEKMWNERFKVYTAWKKEVNDFYIKYGYVETYLGFRFYGLLDRKQTTNYPIQGTAFHILLWSINRIQEFIKKEKLRSYLCGQIHDSLVFQWYPEERDYLLTEMNEVCSKRVLKEFEWINVPFKIDVELSKVNGNFAGLSKYVKSGDIWVPKPKK
;
A
#
# COMPACT_ATOMS: atom_id res chain seq x y z
N MET A 1 12.74 40.01 43.16
CA MET A 1 14.17 39.65 43.02
C MET A 1 14.27 38.53 42.01
N LYS A 2 14.60 38.82 40.73
CA LYS A 2 14.79 37.81 39.68
C LYS A 2 16.14 37.14 39.95
N ILE A 3 16.11 35.86 40.25
CA ILE A 3 17.31 35.02 40.35
C ILE A 3 17.92 34.97 38.97
N LYS A 4 19.00 35.65 38.72
CA LYS A 4 19.87 35.48 37.58
C LYS A 4 20.47 34.09 37.69
N SER A 5 19.94 33.13 36.91
CA SER A 5 20.55 31.82 36.81
C SER A 5 21.88 31.95 36.06
N PHE A 6 22.89 31.19 36.50
CA PHE A 6 24.24 31.07 35.95
C PHE A 6 24.30 30.49 34.53
N TRP A 7 23.19 30.52 33.80
CA TRP A 7 22.96 29.81 32.51
C TRP A 7 22.79 30.76 31.31
N ASN A 8 23.40 31.95 31.34
CA ASN A 8 23.14 33.06 30.43
C ASN A 8 23.96 33.07 29.13
N ASP A 9 24.44 31.93 28.61
CA ASP A 9 25.05 31.82 27.28
C ASP A 9 24.24 30.85 26.40
N GLY A 10 22.92 30.87 26.50
CA GLY A 10 22.02 30.20 25.58
C GLY A 10 21.71 31.05 24.34
N PRO A 11 21.28 30.46 23.21
CA PRO A 11 20.85 31.24 22.06
C PRO A 11 19.78 32.25 22.49
N ALA A 12 19.82 33.43 21.89
CA ALA A 12 18.88 34.51 22.20
C ALA A 12 17.44 34.00 22.08
N ILE A 13 16.58 34.36 23.04
CA ILE A 13 15.14 34.05 22.96
C ILE A 13 14.61 34.73 21.69
N SER A 14 14.17 33.95 20.70
CA SER A 14 13.53 34.48 19.50
C SER A 14 12.08 34.84 19.81
N GLU A 15 11.48 35.74 19.04
CA GLU A 15 10.03 36.04 19.10
C GLU A 15 9.19 34.76 18.97
N ASP A 16 9.72 33.76 18.29
CA ASP A 16 9.12 32.42 18.15
C ASP A 16 9.05 31.66 19.49
N CYS A 17 10.00 31.86 20.39
CA CYS A 17 9.98 31.25 21.73
C CYS A 17 8.86 31.80 22.59
N ASP A 18 8.61 33.11 22.54
CA ASP A 18 7.53 33.76 23.27
C ASP A 18 6.17 33.28 22.77
N SER A 19 6.01 33.19 21.47
CA SER A 19 4.78 32.65 20.84
C SER A 19 4.59 31.14 21.07
N CYS A 20 5.67 30.37 21.29
CA CYS A 20 5.63 28.95 21.64
C CYS A 20 5.22 28.72 23.11
N GLY A 21 5.69 29.53 24.03
CA GLY A 21 5.35 29.52 25.45
C GLY A 21 5.90 28.33 26.28
N LEU A 22 6.52 27.30 25.65
CA LEU A 22 7.01 26.12 26.38
C LEU A 22 8.11 26.46 27.42
N HIS A 23 8.89 27.50 27.20
CA HIS A 23 9.96 27.92 28.10
C HIS A 23 9.44 28.42 29.47
N THR A 24 8.17 28.83 29.55
CA THR A 24 7.56 29.32 30.78
C THR A 24 7.02 28.21 31.66
N ILE A 25 6.81 27.01 31.13
CA ILE A 25 6.18 25.89 31.83
C ILE A 25 7.13 24.71 32.13
N CYS A 26 8.35 24.71 31.59
CA CYS A 26 9.38 23.71 31.87
C CYS A 26 10.37 24.22 32.93
N LYS A 27 11.05 23.29 33.62
CA LYS A 27 12.03 23.62 34.68
C LYS A 27 13.38 24.06 34.11
N SER A 28 13.81 23.37 33.03
CA SER A 28 15.08 23.63 32.35
C SER A 28 14.83 24.04 30.90
N PRO A 29 14.46 25.30 30.61
CA PRO A 29 14.23 25.79 29.26
C PRO A 29 15.53 25.85 28.46
N PHE A 30 15.39 25.83 27.12
CA PHE A 30 16.49 26.00 26.17
C PHE A 30 17.62 24.98 26.32
N SER A 31 17.28 23.70 26.51
CA SER A 31 18.27 22.62 26.70
C SER A 31 19.44 22.76 25.71
N LYS A 32 20.68 22.75 26.24
CA LYS A 32 21.92 22.78 25.46
C LYS A 32 22.18 21.40 24.82
N HIS A 33 23.30 21.27 24.14
CA HIS A 33 23.83 19.96 23.80
C HIS A 33 24.67 19.39 24.94
N TYR A 34 24.73 18.07 25.03
CA TYR A 34 25.47 17.31 26.04
C TYR A 34 26.34 16.25 25.37
N GLY A 35 27.37 15.77 26.07
CA GLY A 35 28.26 14.71 25.61
C GLY A 35 29.52 15.21 24.91
N ASN A 36 30.46 14.28 24.64
CA ASN A 36 31.79 14.63 24.17
C ASN A 36 31.97 14.53 22.64
N GLY A 37 31.03 13.85 21.91
CA GLY A 37 30.99 13.78 20.45
C GLY A 37 32.22 13.15 19.77
N ARG A 38 32.93 12.22 20.41
CA ARG A 38 34.17 11.61 19.86
C ARG A 38 33.99 10.95 18.50
N LEU A 39 32.77 10.51 18.14
CA LEU A 39 32.45 9.97 16.83
C LEU A 39 32.00 11.04 15.82
N ASN A 40 32.09 12.32 16.17
CA ASN A 40 31.56 13.41 15.36
C ASN A 40 30.10 13.19 14.95
N ALA A 41 29.27 12.77 15.93
CA ALA A 41 27.89 12.36 15.72
C ALA A 41 26.97 12.98 16.77
N LEU A 42 25.81 13.50 16.31
CA LEU A 42 24.80 14.17 17.12
C LEU A 42 23.53 13.32 17.19
N ILE A 43 23.08 12.97 18.39
CA ILE A 43 21.77 12.38 18.66
C ILE A 43 20.75 13.50 18.87
N ILE A 44 19.65 13.47 18.13
CA ILE A 44 18.54 14.42 18.26
C ILE A 44 17.30 13.63 18.69
N THR A 45 16.78 13.91 19.90
CA THR A 45 15.49 13.39 20.38
C THR A 45 14.36 14.38 20.07
N GLY A 46 13.09 13.99 20.23
CA GLY A 46 11.97 14.91 19.99
C GLY A 46 11.95 16.10 20.96
N LYS A 47 12.10 15.82 22.25
CA LYS A 47 12.12 16.80 23.35
C LYS A 47 12.94 16.26 24.53
N PRO A 48 13.34 17.08 25.49
CA PRO A 48 13.89 16.61 26.75
C PRO A 48 12.92 15.69 27.48
N SER A 49 13.42 14.68 28.17
CA SER A 49 12.61 13.87 29.08
C SER A 49 12.22 14.65 30.33
N ALA A 50 11.22 14.18 31.08
CA ALA A 50 10.87 14.82 32.36
C ALA A 50 12.03 14.78 33.38
N ILE A 51 12.89 13.76 33.32
CA ILE A 51 14.08 13.62 34.15
C ILE A 51 15.12 14.65 33.74
N GLU A 52 15.35 14.83 32.45
CA GLU A 52 16.28 15.82 31.90
C GLU A 52 15.83 17.26 32.26
N ASP A 53 14.52 17.54 32.16
CA ASP A 53 13.95 18.83 32.55
C ASP A 53 14.13 19.11 34.04
N SER A 54 14.01 18.08 34.89
CA SER A 54 14.16 18.23 36.34
C SER A 54 15.62 18.35 36.78
N LYS A 55 16.54 17.65 36.15
CA LYS A 55 17.98 17.60 36.51
C LYS A 55 18.86 18.60 35.75
N GLY A 56 18.36 19.13 34.64
CA GLY A 56 19.05 20.08 33.79
C GLY A 56 20.19 19.49 32.95
N PHE A 57 20.25 18.15 32.75
CA PHE A 57 21.25 17.53 31.90
C PHE A 57 20.67 16.38 31.04
N GLY A 58 21.32 16.10 29.91
CA GLY A 58 20.87 15.08 28.92
C GLY A 58 21.31 13.65 29.25
N PHE A 59 20.99 12.71 28.34
CA PHE A 59 21.26 11.27 28.44
C PHE A 59 20.54 10.56 29.59
N SER A 60 19.36 11.03 29.98
CA SER A 60 18.54 10.38 31.02
C SER A 60 17.10 10.15 30.56
N GLY A 61 16.44 9.17 31.19
CA GLY A 61 15.08 8.77 30.91
C GLY A 61 14.99 7.54 30.02
N GLU A 62 13.80 6.91 29.97
CA GLU A 62 13.55 5.59 29.37
C GLU A 62 14.16 5.43 27.97
N THR A 63 13.96 6.40 27.08
CA THR A 63 14.54 6.38 25.72
C THR A 63 16.05 6.32 25.74
N MET A 64 16.70 7.14 26.57
CA MET A 64 18.17 7.19 26.64
C MET A 64 18.75 5.97 27.36
N ASP A 65 18.09 5.47 28.38
CA ASP A 65 18.53 4.31 29.13
C ASP A 65 18.48 3.06 28.25
N THR A 66 17.41 2.87 27.49
CA THR A 66 17.30 1.78 26.48
C THR A 66 18.35 1.95 25.37
N MET A 67 18.59 3.17 24.88
CA MET A 67 19.65 3.41 23.89
C MET A 67 21.03 3.08 24.47
N LYS A 68 21.33 3.42 25.71
CA LYS A 68 22.60 3.06 26.37
C LYS A 68 22.80 1.54 26.37
N GLU A 69 21.77 0.76 26.71
CA GLU A 69 21.82 -0.70 26.71
C GLU A 69 22.19 -1.23 25.31
N PHE A 70 21.47 -0.84 24.26
CA PHE A 70 21.72 -1.33 22.90
C PHE A 70 23.07 -0.89 22.34
N PHE A 71 23.48 0.36 22.55
CA PHE A 71 24.78 0.85 22.07
C PHE A 71 25.96 0.24 22.87
N SER A 72 25.78 -0.01 24.16
CA SER A 72 26.77 -0.72 24.97
C SER A 72 27.00 -2.16 24.48
N SER A 73 25.95 -2.83 23.99
CA SER A 73 26.07 -4.18 23.41
C SER A 73 26.99 -4.24 22.17
N VAL A 74 27.25 -3.12 21.54
CA VAL A 74 28.20 -2.98 20.41
C VAL A 74 29.47 -2.19 20.80
N GLY A 75 29.74 -2.05 22.09
CA GLY A 75 30.97 -1.43 22.63
C GLY A 75 30.99 0.10 22.58
N VAL A 76 29.83 0.76 22.52
CA VAL A 76 29.73 2.21 22.37
C VAL A 76 29.11 2.86 23.61
N ASN A 77 29.82 3.82 24.21
CA ASN A 77 29.32 4.66 25.28
C ASN A 77 28.71 5.93 24.71
N LEU A 78 27.39 6.15 24.91
CA LEU A 78 26.69 7.26 24.29
C LEU A 78 27.24 8.64 24.71
N GLU A 79 27.53 8.86 26.00
CA GLU A 79 27.95 10.16 26.53
C GLU A 79 29.34 10.56 26.03
N ASN A 80 30.23 9.60 25.87
CA ASN A 80 31.59 9.85 25.37
C ASN A 80 31.64 9.98 23.86
N ASN A 81 30.79 9.20 23.16
CA ASN A 81 30.89 9.06 21.72
C ASN A 81 30.02 10.02 20.94
N PHE A 82 28.92 10.50 21.51
CA PHE A 82 27.93 11.35 20.82
C PHE A 82 27.77 12.70 21.55
N TRP A 83 27.38 13.72 20.78
CA TRP A 83 26.61 14.82 21.30
C TRP A 83 25.12 14.43 21.32
N LYS A 84 24.35 15.06 22.21
CA LYS A 84 22.90 14.89 22.29
C LYS A 84 22.21 16.24 22.47
N THR A 85 21.15 16.46 21.71
CA THR A 85 20.21 17.57 21.86
C THR A 85 18.78 17.11 21.57
N SER A 86 17.82 18.03 21.53
CA SER A 86 16.43 17.77 21.21
C SER A 86 15.94 18.69 20.12
N ALA A 87 14.97 18.22 19.30
CA ALA A 87 14.32 18.98 18.23
C ALA A 87 13.55 20.18 18.80
N VAL A 88 12.85 19.95 19.94
CA VAL A 88 12.25 21.01 20.75
C VAL A 88 13.07 21.14 22.01
N SER A 89 13.64 22.33 22.25
CA SER A 89 14.62 22.55 23.32
C SER A 89 14.01 22.66 24.74
N CYS A 90 12.69 22.67 24.85
CA CYS A 90 11.94 22.76 26.10
C CYS A 90 11.09 21.50 26.31
N TYR A 91 10.99 21.04 27.56
CA TYR A 91 10.08 19.94 27.90
C TYR A 91 8.61 20.36 27.75
N CYS A 92 7.77 19.48 27.24
CA CYS A 92 6.31 19.62 27.26
C CYS A 92 5.65 18.34 27.74
N LYS A 93 4.57 18.46 28.52
CA LYS A 93 3.74 17.31 28.89
C LYS A 93 2.88 16.88 27.68
N GLY A 94 2.85 15.60 27.39
CA GLY A 94 2.09 15.06 26.23
C GLY A 94 2.87 15.09 24.93
N GLU A 95 2.16 15.14 23.81
CA GLU A 95 2.75 15.07 22.46
C GLU A 95 3.33 16.41 22.00
N ILE A 96 4.37 16.32 21.17
CA ILE A 96 4.97 17.48 20.50
C ILE A 96 4.08 17.86 19.33
N LYS A 97 3.67 19.12 19.28
CA LYS A 97 2.91 19.67 18.15
C LYS A 97 3.87 20.11 17.02
N ASP A 98 3.39 20.10 15.80
CA ASP A 98 4.14 20.56 14.63
C ASP A 98 4.60 22.02 14.77
N ASP A 99 3.76 22.85 15.36
CA ASP A 99 4.07 24.25 15.67
C ASP A 99 5.29 24.38 16.61
N HIS A 100 5.41 23.51 17.62
CA HIS A 100 6.59 23.50 18.51
C HIS A 100 7.88 23.16 17.74
N ILE A 101 7.80 22.21 16.79
CA ILE A 101 8.94 21.83 15.96
C ILE A 101 9.35 23.00 15.05
N LEU A 102 8.39 23.63 14.39
CA LEU A 102 8.61 24.73 13.47
C LEU A 102 9.28 25.92 14.17
N LYS A 103 8.71 26.36 15.32
CA LYS A 103 9.24 27.48 16.10
C LYS A 103 10.61 27.22 16.74
N CYS A 104 10.90 25.93 17.05
CA CYS A 104 12.19 25.57 17.65
C CYS A 104 13.28 25.22 16.61
N LYS A 105 12.94 25.14 15.32
CA LYS A 105 13.86 24.75 14.25
C LYS A 105 15.09 25.66 14.13
N PRO A 106 15.00 27.01 14.24
CA PRO A 106 16.17 27.87 14.20
C PRO A 106 17.21 27.53 15.30
N ASN A 107 16.75 27.24 16.51
CA ASN A 107 17.62 26.84 17.63
C ASN A 107 18.31 25.49 17.36
N LEU A 108 17.63 24.55 16.75
CA LEU A 108 18.21 23.25 16.35
C LEU A 108 19.29 23.44 15.28
N ILE A 109 19.00 24.23 14.23
CA ILE A 109 19.94 24.52 13.15
C ILE A 109 21.20 25.23 13.70
N ALA A 110 21.06 26.17 14.62
CA ALA A 110 22.21 26.84 15.28
C ALA A 110 23.13 25.82 15.93
N LYS A 111 22.57 24.87 16.71
CA LYS A 111 23.36 23.80 17.36
C LYS A 111 24.05 22.87 16.35
N ILE A 112 23.39 22.50 15.26
CA ILE A 112 23.98 21.69 14.20
C ILE A 112 25.15 22.44 13.54
N LYS A 113 24.99 23.73 13.27
CA LYS A 113 26.05 24.58 12.68
C LYS A 113 27.23 24.81 13.65
N GLU A 114 26.98 24.89 14.95
CA GLU A 114 28.01 24.99 16.00
C GLU A 114 28.84 23.72 16.10
N LEU A 115 28.16 22.55 16.19
CA LEU A 115 28.81 21.25 16.39
C LEU A 115 29.40 20.65 15.11
N LYS A 116 28.86 20.99 13.93
CA LYS A 116 29.24 20.48 12.61
C LYS A 116 29.36 18.94 12.58
N PRO A 117 28.33 18.20 13.03
CA PRO A 117 28.41 16.75 13.10
C PRO A 117 28.48 16.15 11.70
N LYS A 118 29.32 15.11 11.54
CA LYS A 118 29.32 14.31 10.30
C LYS A 118 28.10 13.39 10.19
N TYR A 119 27.56 12.98 11.35
CA TYR A 119 26.40 12.10 11.44
C TYR A 119 25.36 12.69 12.40
N ILE A 120 24.08 12.60 12.02
CA ILE A 120 22.94 13.03 12.83
C ILE A 120 21.98 11.84 12.99
N LEU A 121 21.84 11.36 14.22
CA LEU A 121 20.90 10.31 14.57
C LEU A 121 19.60 10.94 15.06
N THR A 122 18.52 10.81 14.30
CA THR A 122 17.21 11.35 14.70
C THR A 122 16.35 10.26 15.34
N VAL A 123 15.97 10.43 16.61
CA VAL A 123 15.23 9.44 17.38
C VAL A 123 13.75 9.79 17.44
N GLY A 124 12.92 9.05 16.71
CA GLY A 124 11.47 9.22 16.61
C GLY A 124 11.02 10.29 15.61
N ASN A 125 9.71 10.33 15.35
CA ASN A 125 9.09 11.16 14.31
C ASN A 125 9.41 12.66 14.43
N ALA A 126 9.30 13.24 15.63
CA ALA A 126 9.50 14.68 15.83
C ALA A 126 10.92 15.13 15.49
N ALA A 127 11.93 14.36 15.92
CA ALA A 127 13.33 14.63 15.60
C ALA A 127 13.61 14.51 14.10
N THR A 128 13.10 13.45 13.48
CA THR A 128 13.26 13.20 12.04
C THR A 128 12.59 14.30 11.20
N LYS A 129 11.38 14.70 11.59
CA LYS A 129 10.65 15.80 10.94
C LYS A 129 11.38 17.15 11.10
N ALA A 130 11.95 17.44 12.27
CA ALA A 130 12.69 18.67 12.52
C ALA A 130 13.93 18.81 11.63
N VAL A 131 14.65 17.68 11.39
CA VAL A 131 15.90 17.66 10.62
C VAL A 131 15.64 17.54 9.12
N LEU A 132 14.81 16.59 8.70
CA LEU A 132 14.59 16.30 7.27
C LEU A 132 13.49 17.16 6.64
N GLY A 133 12.50 17.61 7.42
CA GLY A 133 11.34 18.34 6.89
C GLY A 133 10.48 17.50 5.96
N LYS A 134 9.92 18.13 4.92
CA LYS A 134 9.23 17.44 3.82
C LYS A 134 10.25 16.88 2.85
N ILE A 135 9.95 15.73 2.28
CA ILE A 135 10.67 15.12 1.17
C ILE A 135 9.71 15.11 -0.01
N GLY A 136 10.02 15.89 -1.03
CA GLY A 136 9.05 16.20 -2.07
C GLY A 136 7.80 16.88 -1.47
N ARG A 137 6.62 16.48 -1.90
CA ARG A 137 5.34 17.04 -1.42
C ARG A 137 4.85 16.46 -0.09
N LYS A 138 5.47 15.40 0.43
CA LYS A 138 4.99 14.64 1.60
C LYS A 138 5.96 14.70 2.77
N THR A 139 5.42 14.60 3.98
CA THR A 139 6.24 14.28 5.17
C THR A 139 6.37 12.76 5.23
N PRO A 140 7.58 12.20 5.04
CA PRO A 140 7.75 10.76 5.02
C PRO A 140 7.51 10.17 6.42
N GLN A 141 6.99 8.96 6.45
CA GLN A 141 6.83 8.21 7.69
C GLN A 141 8.19 7.71 8.18
N LEU A 142 8.45 7.79 9.48
CA LEU A 142 9.72 7.36 10.06
C LEU A 142 10.09 5.92 9.69
N GLU A 143 9.10 5.03 9.70
CA GLU A 143 9.28 3.61 9.40
C GLU A 143 9.88 3.36 8.01
N THR A 144 9.67 4.27 7.06
CA THR A 144 10.24 4.18 5.71
C THR A 144 11.65 4.75 5.63
N LEU A 145 12.05 5.56 6.58
CA LEU A 145 13.36 6.23 6.62
C LEU A 145 14.40 5.47 7.45
N VAL A 146 13.99 4.66 8.42
CA VAL A 146 14.92 3.86 9.23
C VAL A 146 15.70 2.87 8.35
N MET A 147 16.89 2.49 8.75
CA MET A 147 17.82 1.67 7.97
C MET A 147 18.28 2.36 6.66
N ARG A 148 18.34 3.68 6.67
CA ARG A 148 18.89 4.50 5.57
C ARG A 148 19.87 5.53 6.12
N ALA A 149 20.93 5.79 5.36
CA ALA A 149 21.82 6.92 5.57
C ALA A 149 21.46 7.97 4.52
N ILE A 150 20.93 9.12 4.96
CA ILE A 150 20.37 10.17 4.10
C ILE A 150 21.34 11.33 4.05
N PRO A 151 21.89 11.69 2.89
CA PRO A 151 22.80 12.84 2.78
C PRO A 151 22.02 14.16 2.87
N VAL A 152 22.43 15.05 3.75
CA VAL A 152 21.84 16.38 3.87
C VAL A 152 22.93 17.43 3.69
N HIS A 153 23.07 17.94 2.49
CA HIS A 153 24.13 18.89 2.09
C HIS A 153 24.06 20.18 2.88
N GLU A 154 22.86 20.64 3.25
CA GLU A 154 22.66 21.84 4.07
C GLU A 154 23.41 21.77 5.42
N TYR A 155 23.54 20.58 5.98
CA TYR A 155 24.24 20.36 7.25
C TYR A 155 25.64 19.79 7.10
N GLY A 156 26.04 19.42 5.88
CA GLY A 156 27.25 18.66 5.63
C GLY A 156 27.27 17.30 6.34
N ALA A 157 26.12 16.67 6.54
CA ALA A 157 25.96 15.52 7.42
C ALA A 157 25.11 14.40 6.80
N TRP A 158 25.41 13.17 7.21
CA TRP A 158 24.55 12.02 7.00
C TRP A 158 23.51 11.91 8.12
N VAL A 159 22.23 11.86 7.76
CA VAL A 159 21.14 11.67 8.72
C VAL A 159 20.75 10.21 8.78
N LEU A 160 20.69 9.66 9.99
CA LEU A 160 20.41 8.26 10.30
C LEU A 160 19.15 8.19 11.18
N PRO A 161 17.95 8.04 10.60
CA PRO A 161 16.71 7.97 11.35
C PRO A 161 16.60 6.71 12.19
N MET A 162 16.15 6.85 13.44
CA MET A 162 15.98 5.77 14.39
C MET A 162 14.56 5.76 14.99
N LEU A 163 14.03 4.56 15.23
CA LEU A 163 12.81 4.41 16.03
C LEU A 163 13.04 4.85 17.48
N ASN A 164 11.96 5.21 18.17
CA ASN A 164 12.06 5.48 19.61
C ASN A 164 12.13 4.14 20.38
N PRO A 165 13.24 3.81 21.03
CA PRO A 165 13.43 2.52 21.69
C PRO A 165 12.55 2.33 22.94
N GLY A 166 12.07 3.38 23.59
CA GLY A 166 11.16 3.28 24.73
C GLY A 166 9.80 2.61 24.41
N LYS A 167 9.49 2.44 23.12
CA LYS A 167 8.28 1.73 22.64
C LYS A 167 8.53 0.28 22.24
N MET A 168 9.76 -0.24 22.39
CA MET A 168 10.15 -1.59 21.97
C MET A 168 9.80 -2.63 23.05
N LYS A 169 8.63 -3.27 22.92
CA LYS A 169 8.13 -4.23 23.93
C LYS A 169 8.32 -5.70 23.52
N THR A 170 8.17 -6.01 22.24
CA THR A 170 8.22 -7.38 21.73
C THR A 170 9.65 -7.79 21.32
N GLU A 171 9.91 -9.10 21.26
CA GLU A 171 11.19 -9.65 20.79
C GLU A 171 11.55 -9.18 19.38
N ASN A 172 10.56 -9.19 18.45
CA ASN A 172 10.76 -8.72 17.10
C ASN A 172 11.20 -7.24 17.06
N GLN A 173 10.57 -6.39 17.89
CA GLN A 173 10.93 -4.98 18.03
C GLN A 173 12.33 -4.79 18.56
N LYS A 174 12.71 -5.51 19.62
CA LYS A 174 14.06 -5.46 20.21
C LYS A 174 15.12 -5.95 19.25
N ALA A 175 14.86 -7.05 18.56
CA ALA A 175 15.77 -7.60 17.54
C ALA A 175 15.96 -6.61 16.38
N TYR A 176 14.88 -5.98 15.92
CA TYR A 176 14.94 -4.95 14.88
C TYR A 176 15.75 -3.73 15.32
N PHE A 177 15.53 -3.24 16.54
CA PHE A 177 16.28 -2.10 17.04
C PHE A 177 17.78 -2.43 17.22
N GLY A 178 18.12 -3.62 17.66
CA GLY A 178 19.52 -4.09 17.72
C GLY A 178 20.19 -4.11 16.34
N ARG A 179 19.46 -4.52 15.29
CA ARG A 179 19.96 -4.44 13.90
C ARG A 179 20.12 -2.99 13.44
N LEU A 180 19.19 -2.11 13.82
CA LEU A 180 19.27 -0.69 13.50
C LEU A 180 20.51 -0.04 14.10
N VAL A 181 20.85 -0.36 15.36
CA VAL A 181 22.09 0.13 16.00
C VAL A 181 23.33 -0.38 15.27
N LYS A 182 23.36 -1.68 14.88
CA LYS A 182 24.48 -2.23 14.09
C LYS A 182 24.60 -1.56 12.72
N PHE A 183 23.49 -1.29 12.04
CA PHE A 183 23.46 -0.53 10.79
C PHE A 183 24.03 0.86 10.95
N VAL A 184 23.58 1.63 11.93
CA VAL A 184 24.12 2.98 12.23
C VAL A 184 25.62 2.95 12.45
N MET A 185 26.11 2.01 13.25
CA MET A 185 27.56 1.89 13.50
C MET A 185 28.35 1.46 12.26
N SER A 186 27.75 0.64 11.40
CA SER A 186 28.37 0.25 10.12
C SER A 186 28.48 1.44 9.17
N GLU A 187 27.42 2.24 9.00
CA GLU A 187 27.43 3.44 8.17
C GLU A 187 28.47 4.47 8.64
N MET A 188 28.56 4.68 9.94
CA MET A 188 29.55 5.60 10.52
C MET A 188 30.99 5.13 10.29
N LYS A 189 31.25 3.81 10.25
CA LYS A 189 32.58 3.24 9.98
C LYS A 189 33.02 3.40 8.53
N GLN A 190 32.08 3.40 7.57
CA GLN A 190 32.40 3.50 6.13
C GLN A 190 32.98 4.87 5.74
N LYS A 191 32.78 5.91 6.55
CA LYS A 191 33.29 7.28 6.33
C LYS A 191 32.96 7.83 4.95
N LYS A 192 31.77 7.52 4.43
CA LYS A 192 31.30 8.02 3.12
C LYS A 192 31.39 9.54 3.04
N GLU A 193 31.82 10.05 1.91
CA GLU A 193 31.77 11.46 1.58
C GLU A 193 30.40 11.83 1.01
N LEU A 194 30.00 13.08 1.20
CA LEU A 194 28.79 13.63 0.60
C LEU A 194 29.11 14.01 -0.84
N VAL A 195 28.51 13.32 -1.80
CA VAL A 195 28.64 13.62 -3.22
C VAL A 195 27.46 14.45 -3.67
N GLN A 196 27.74 15.64 -4.17
CA GLN A 196 26.70 16.49 -4.76
C GLN A 196 26.44 16.04 -6.19
N VAL A 197 25.20 15.80 -6.53
CA VAL A 197 24.72 15.43 -7.87
C VAL A 197 23.94 16.60 -8.43
N ASN A 198 24.34 17.08 -9.60
CA ASN A 198 23.59 18.07 -10.36
C ASN A 198 22.51 17.36 -11.20
N PRO A 199 21.20 17.57 -10.95
CA PRO A 199 20.13 16.90 -11.71
C PRO A 199 20.09 17.31 -13.20
N PHE A 200 20.67 18.45 -13.56
CA PHE A 200 20.69 18.98 -14.92
C PHE A 200 22.01 18.72 -15.65
N GLU A 201 22.88 17.89 -15.07
CA GLU A 201 24.16 17.58 -15.66
C GLU A 201 23.99 16.88 -17.00
N ASN A 202 24.66 17.42 -18.05
CA ASN A 202 24.64 16.90 -19.41
C ASN A 202 23.24 16.83 -20.06
N VAL A 203 22.27 17.60 -19.61
CA VAL A 203 20.96 17.72 -20.28
C VAL A 203 21.08 18.70 -21.46
N LYS A 204 21.00 18.18 -22.67
CA LYS A 204 20.95 18.95 -23.91
C LYS A 204 19.51 19.20 -24.31
N VAL A 205 19.07 20.43 -24.20
CA VAL A 205 17.74 20.87 -24.60
C VAL A 205 17.72 21.13 -26.10
N LEU A 206 16.82 20.46 -26.83
CA LEU A 206 16.65 20.56 -28.27
C LEU A 206 15.29 21.20 -28.57
N ILE A 207 15.27 22.31 -29.28
CA ILE A 207 14.04 23.00 -29.66
C ILE A 207 13.88 23.08 -31.19
N ASN A 208 15.02 23.13 -31.88
CA ASN A 208 15.06 23.24 -33.34
C ASN A 208 14.79 21.85 -33.95
N TYR A 209 13.94 21.80 -34.97
CA TYR A 209 13.58 20.60 -35.71
C TYR A 209 14.81 19.83 -36.20
N GLN A 210 15.74 20.49 -36.90
CA GLN A 210 16.89 19.81 -37.48
C GLN A 210 17.82 19.22 -36.41
N ASP A 211 17.96 19.90 -35.27
CA ASP A 211 18.78 19.40 -34.17
C ASP A 211 18.13 18.14 -33.53
N ILE A 212 16.78 18.11 -33.45
CA ILE A 212 16.05 16.94 -32.95
C ILE A 212 16.25 15.75 -33.89
N ILE A 213 16.04 15.94 -35.20
CA ILE A 213 16.22 14.89 -36.22
C ILE A 213 17.65 14.34 -36.18
N ASN A 214 18.66 15.22 -36.28
CA ASN A 214 20.06 14.80 -36.30
C ASN A 214 20.45 13.96 -35.07
N VAL A 215 19.94 14.34 -33.90
CA VAL A 215 20.25 13.62 -32.65
C VAL A 215 19.48 12.31 -32.54
N LEU A 216 18.23 12.23 -33.02
CA LEU A 216 17.47 10.97 -33.04
C LEU A 216 18.08 9.99 -34.06
N GLU A 217 18.50 10.46 -35.25
CA GLU A 217 19.21 9.64 -36.24
C GLU A 217 20.57 9.13 -35.71
N ASP A 218 21.32 9.96 -35.00
CA ASP A 218 22.58 9.57 -34.35
C ASP A 218 22.32 8.49 -33.28
N LEU A 219 21.26 8.68 -32.46
CA LEU A 219 20.83 7.70 -31.46
C LEU A 219 20.46 6.36 -32.11
N LEU A 220 19.73 6.37 -33.21
CA LEU A 220 19.29 5.19 -33.93
C LEU A 220 20.44 4.51 -34.72
N SER A 221 21.51 5.20 -34.97
CA SER A 221 22.70 4.62 -35.59
C SER A 221 23.45 3.63 -34.72
N ASP A 222 23.24 3.72 -33.38
CA ASP A 222 23.78 2.79 -32.39
C ASP A 222 22.86 1.57 -32.21
N SER A 223 23.44 0.50 -31.65
CA SER A 223 22.72 -0.71 -31.26
C SER A 223 23.18 -1.21 -29.89
N ASP A 224 22.39 -2.08 -29.27
CA ASP A 224 22.73 -2.77 -28.03
C ASP A 224 23.11 -1.85 -26.85
N PHE A 225 22.41 -0.72 -26.71
CA PHE A 225 22.63 0.20 -25.60
C PHE A 225 21.43 0.30 -24.64
N VAL A 226 21.68 0.85 -23.46
CA VAL A 226 20.67 1.10 -22.41
C VAL A 226 20.38 2.59 -22.37
N SER A 227 19.10 2.91 -22.38
CA SER A 227 18.58 4.27 -22.23
C SER A 227 17.48 4.32 -21.17
N SER A 228 17.29 5.47 -20.58
CA SER A 228 16.05 5.77 -19.85
C SER A 228 15.22 6.77 -20.63
N ILE A 229 13.90 6.63 -20.51
CA ILE A 229 12.91 7.53 -21.09
C ILE A 229 12.01 8.08 -20.01
N ASP A 230 11.64 9.35 -20.15
CA ASP A 230 10.63 10.01 -19.34
C ASP A 230 9.82 10.94 -20.24
N ILE A 231 8.53 11.10 -19.96
CA ILE A 231 7.63 11.94 -20.74
C ILE A 231 6.81 12.86 -19.84
N GLU A 232 6.40 13.99 -20.39
CA GLU A 232 5.41 14.84 -19.76
C GLU A 232 4.13 14.87 -20.60
N GLY A 233 3.00 14.64 -19.93
CA GLY A 233 1.69 14.59 -20.56
C GLY A 233 0.69 15.55 -19.91
N THR A 234 -0.39 15.83 -20.63
CA THR A 234 -1.42 16.79 -20.22
C THR A 234 -2.44 16.25 -19.23
N GLY A 235 -2.28 15.05 -18.71
CA GLY A 235 -3.19 14.47 -17.74
C GLY A 235 -2.78 13.09 -17.24
N LEU A 236 -3.74 12.34 -16.72
CA LEU A 236 -3.45 11.02 -16.14
C LEU A 236 -3.75 9.85 -17.10
N LYS A 237 -4.65 10.03 -18.05
CA LYS A 237 -5.18 8.99 -18.94
C LYS A 237 -5.04 9.42 -20.41
N PRO A 238 -4.16 8.79 -21.19
CA PRO A 238 -3.95 9.19 -22.60
C PRO A 238 -5.15 8.90 -23.51
N GLN A 239 -6.12 8.09 -23.09
CA GLN A 239 -7.28 7.70 -23.89
C GLN A 239 -8.25 8.85 -24.20
N TYR A 240 -8.13 9.98 -23.51
CA TYR A 240 -8.93 11.16 -23.83
C TYR A 240 -8.31 11.93 -24.99
N GLU A 241 -9.08 12.18 -26.05
CA GLU A 241 -8.61 12.76 -27.32
C GLU A 241 -7.88 14.12 -27.22
N LYS A 242 -8.12 14.88 -26.12
CA LYS A 242 -7.44 16.16 -25.89
C LYS A 242 -6.12 16.04 -25.13
N HIS A 243 -5.77 14.84 -24.70
CA HIS A 243 -4.50 14.61 -24.05
C HIS A 243 -3.38 14.44 -25.09
N CYS A 244 -2.21 14.98 -24.78
CA CYS A 244 -1.02 14.87 -25.63
C CYS A 244 0.24 14.72 -24.79
N ILE A 245 1.29 14.23 -25.42
CA ILE A 245 2.65 14.24 -24.87
C ILE A 245 3.28 15.59 -25.21
N THR A 246 3.67 16.34 -24.19
CA THR A 246 4.21 17.70 -24.37
C THR A 246 5.70 17.70 -24.63
N SER A 247 6.43 16.78 -24.02
CA SER A 247 7.89 16.66 -24.15
C SER A 247 8.39 15.26 -23.83
N VAL A 248 9.57 14.94 -24.35
CA VAL A 248 10.27 13.67 -24.16
C VAL A 248 11.69 13.94 -23.68
N GLY A 249 12.14 13.15 -22.71
CA GLY A 249 13.53 13.09 -22.24
C GLY A 249 14.12 11.70 -22.46
N ILE A 250 15.29 11.60 -23.06
CA ILE A 250 16.02 10.33 -23.27
C ILE A 250 17.43 10.50 -22.72
N SER A 251 17.84 9.60 -21.83
CA SER A 251 19.19 9.60 -21.26
C SER A 251 19.92 8.29 -21.55
N THR A 252 21.15 8.43 -21.99
CA THR A 252 22.07 7.32 -22.27
C THR A 252 23.39 7.53 -21.53
N ARG A 253 24.32 6.60 -21.65
CA ARG A 253 25.71 6.78 -21.16
C ARG A 253 26.47 7.89 -21.84
N LYS A 254 26.04 8.30 -23.04
CA LYS A 254 26.70 9.39 -23.83
C LYS A 254 26.17 10.77 -23.44
N GLY A 255 24.98 10.88 -22.85
CA GLY A 255 24.37 12.13 -22.45
C GLY A 255 22.84 12.03 -22.39
N THR A 256 22.22 13.14 -22.06
CA THR A 256 20.76 13.27 -21.97
C THR A 256 20.27 14.31 -22.97
N ILE A 257 19.21 13.98 -23.69
CA ILE A 257 18.50 14.88 -24.59
C ILE A 257 17.07 15.07 -24.14
N SER A 258 16.52 16.23 -24.40
CA SER A 258 15.10 16.51 -24.24
C SER A 258 14.58 17.40 -25.34
N PHE A 259 13.37 17.12 -25.82
CA PHE A 259 12.74 17.84 -26.91
C PHE A 259 11.21 17.90 -26.76
N PRO A 260 10.55 18.93 -27.34
CA PRO A 260 9.10 19.02 -27.30
C PRO A 260 8.45 18.13 -28.35
N LEU A 261 7.22 17.71 -28.08
CA LEU A 261 6.28 17.17 -29.08
C LEU A 261 5.12 18.14 -29.29
N ASP A 262 4.15 18.22 -28.39
CA ASP A 262 3.00 19.10 -28.50
C ASP A 262 3.03 20.13 -27.36
N HIS A 263 3.73 21.23 -27.56
CA HIS A 263 3.90 22.29 -26.56
C HIS A 263 3.43 23.65 -27.09
N SER A 264 2.83 24.46 -26.22
CA SER A 264 2.25 25.76 -26.64
C SER A 264 3.25 26.76 -27.22
N GLU A 265 4.52 26.68 -26.86
CA GLU A 265 5.58 27.58 -27.35
C GLU A 265 6.30 27.08 -28.63
N VAL A 266 5.94 25.90 -29.14
CA VAL A 266 6.54 25.33 -30.35
C VAL A 266 5.45 24.91 -31.31
N SER A 267 5.63 25.25 -32.57
CA SER A 267 4.77 24.81 -33.66
C SER A 267 5.63 24.21 -34.78
N PHE A 268 5.61 22.90 -34.85
CA PHE A 268 6.17 22.16 -35.99
C PHE A 268 5.15 22.17 -37.15
N SER A 269 5.61 22.10 -38.39
CA SER A 269 4.72 21.71 -39.48
C SER A 269 4.31 20.25 -39.32
N ASP A 270 3.17 19.84 -39.90
CA ASP A 270 2.69 18.46 -39.81
C ASP A 270 3.79 17.47 -40.24
N GLN A 271 4.47 17.74 -41.36
CA GLN A 271 5.59 16.90 -41.85
C GLN A 271 6.77 16.85 -40.87
N ALA A 272 7.11 17.97 -40.21
CA ALA A 272 8.18 17.98 -39.22
C ALA A 272 7.81 17.21 -37.96
N TYR A 273 6.56 17.31 -37.52
CA TYR A 273 6.04 16.53 -36.40
C TYR A 273 6.06 15.05 -36.73
N ASP A 274 5.53 14.65 -37.91
CA ASP A 274 5.49 13.24 -38.32
C ASP A 274 6.89 12.65 -38.40
N ASN A 275 7.86 13.36 -38.95
CA ASN A 275 9.27 12.88 -39.03
C ASN A 275 9.88 12.65 -37.62
N ILE A 276 9.60 13.56 -36.65
CA ILE A 276 10.08 13.38 -35.27
C ILE A 276 9.42 12.14 -34.67
N VAL A 277 8.11 11.98 -34.88
CA VAL A 277 7.35 10.86 -34.35
C VAL A 277 7.82 9.55 -34.98
N GLU A 278 8.06 9.48 -36.27
CA GLU A 278 8.59 8.28 -36.95
C GLU A 278 9.91 7.80 -36.33
N LEU A 279 10.88 8.70 -36.14
CA LEU A 279 12.16 8.36 -35.50
C LEU A 279 12.00 7.96 -34.03
N LEU A 280 11.08 8.63 -33.30
CA LEU A 280 10.78 8.26 -31.92
C LEU A 280 10.12 6.88 -31.84
N VAL A 281 9.18 6.56 -32.74
CA VAL A 281 8.54 5.25 -32.85
C VAL A 281 9.57 4.19 -33.18
N GLU A 282 10.47 4.42 -34.14
CA GLU A 282 11.56 3.51 -34.44
C GLU A 282 12.41 3.23 -33.20
N TYR A 283 12.80 4.27 -32.44
CA TYR A 283 13.51 4.11 -31.18
C TYR A 283 12.72 3.24 -30.18
N LEU A 284 11.42 3.48 -30.06
CA LEU A 284 10.56 2.78 -29.08
C LEU A 284 10.37 1.31 -29.45
N GLU A 285 10.23 0.97 -30.72
CA GLU A 285 9.96 -0.40 -31.19
C GLU A 285 11.21 -1.29 -31.26
N ARG A 286 12.40 -0.74 -31.27
CA ARG A 286 13.65 -1.50 -31.32
C ARG A 286 13.88 -2.29 -30.02
N GLU A 287 14.00 -3.62 -30.11
CA GLU A 287 14.26 -4.52 -28.97
C GLU A 287 15.71 -4.49 -28.49
N ASP A 288 16.68 -4.17 -29.36
CA ASP A 288 18.09 -4.06 -29.02
C ASP A 288 18.40 -2.80 -28.19
N ILE A 289 17.61 -1.75 -28.32
CA ILE A 289 17.67 -0.59 -27.42
C ILE A 289 16.93 -0.90 -26.13
N LYS A 290 17.67 -1.11 -25.04
CA LYS A 290 17.08 -1.43 -23.74
C LYS A 290 16.60 -0.18 -23.02
N LYS A 291 15.32 -0.14 -22.66
CA LYS A 291 14.67 1.02 -22.07
C LYS A 291 14.40 0.84 -20.58
N ILE A 292 14.59 1.91 -19.84
CA ILE A 292 14.33 2.05 -18.42
C ILE A 292 13.35 3.20 -18.21
N ALA A 293 12.40 3.05 -17.28
CA ALA A 293 11.54 4.15 -16.86
C ALA A 293 11.33 4.15 -15.33
N HIS A 294 10.81 5.26 -14.82
CA HIS A 294 10.39 5.34 -13.42
C HIS A 294 8.89 5.21 -13.31
N LYS A 295 8.18 4.28 -13.38
CA LYS A 295 6.77 3.91 -13.54
C LYS A 295 6.47 3.48 -14.97
N LEU A 296 7.22 2.52 -15.42
CA LEU A 296 7.11 1.92 -16.74
C LEU A 296 5.67 1.82 -17.30
N GLN A 297 4.70 1.42 -16.47
CA GLN A 297 3.30 1.29 -16.90
C GLN A 297 2.69 2.64 -17.37
N PHE A 298 3.07 3.75 -16.73
CA PHE A 298 2.58 5.07 -17.10
C PHE A 298 3.14 5.51 -18.45
N ASP A 299 4.48 5.48 -18.58
CA ASP A 299 5.16 5.90 -19.80
C ASP A 299 4.75 5.02 -21.00
N THR A 300 4.67 3.69 -20.81
CA THR A 300 4.21 2.76 -21.86
C THR A 300 2.80 3.09 -22.32
N MET A 301 1.86 3.24 -21.40
CA MET A 301 0.46 3.53 -21.74
C MET A 301 0.32 4.83 -22.54
N TRP A 302 1.06 5.88 -22.16
CA TRP A 302 1.06 7.15 -22.88
C TRP A 302 1.68 7.04 -24.27
N LEU A 303 2.87 6.44 -24.37
CA LEU A 303 3.58 6.29 -25.64
C LEU A 303 2.79 5.40 -26.63
N GLU A 304 2.31 4.26 -26.18
CA GLU A 304 1.56 3.33 -27.03
C GLU A 304 0.21 3.91 -27.46
N THR A 305 -0.51 4.59 -26.56
CA THR A 305 -1.83 5.17 -26.89
C THR A 305 -1.72 6.37 -27.83
N ILE A 306 -0.79 7.30 -27.56
CA ILE A 306 -0.70 8.55 -28.32
C ILE A 306 0.03 8.37 -29.65
N LEU A 307 1.11 7.57 -29.66
CA LEU A 307 1.93 7.39 -30.87
C LEU A 307 1.49 6.20 -31.73
N GLY A 308 0.59 5.34 -31.24
CA GLY A 308 0.10 4.16 -31.96
C GLY A 308 1.16 3.09 -32.20
N CYS A 309 2.19 3.00 -31.35
CA CYS A 309 3.32 2.09 -31.46
C CYS A 309 3.32 1.00 -30.38
N HIS A 310 4.30 0.11 -30.41
CA HIS A 310 4.61 -0.82 -29.34
C HIS A 310 5.98 -0.54 -28.75
N VAL A 311 6.05 -0.25 -27.45
CA VAL A 311 7.33 -0.04 -26.78
C VAL A 311 7.96 -1.39 -26.45
N ASN A 312 9.04 -1.74 -27.15
CA ASN A 312 9.82 -2.95 -26.96
C ASN A 312 11.11 -2.69 -26.16
N GLY A 313 11.81 -3.74 -25.78
CA GLY A 313 13.11 -3.63 -25.13
C GLY A 313 13.07 -3.13 -23.68
N TRP A 314 11.95 -3.15 -22.99
CA TRP A 314 11.89 -2.80 -21.56
C TRP A 314 12.82 -3.68 -20.72
N LEU A 315 13.84 -3.06 -20.13
CA LEU A 315 14.82 -3.73 -19.28
C LEU A 315 14.34 -3.76 -17.82
N GLN A 316 13.91 -2.62 -17.30
CA GLN A 316 13.50 -2.49 -15.91
C GLN A 316 12.72 -1.20 -15.62
N CYS A 317 12.05 -1.19 -14.47
CA CYS A 317 11.39 -0.03 -13.89
C CYS A 317 12.01 0.27 -12.52
N THR A 318 12.59 1.45 -12.34
CA THR A 318 13.24 1.81 -11.08
C THR A 318 12.27 1.88 -9.90
N ASN A 319 11.02 2.25 -10.13
CA ASN A 319 9.99 2.20 -9.08
C ASN A 319 9.69 0.77 -8.60
N ILE A 320 9.64 -0.21 -9.51
CA ILE A 320 9.51 -1.64 -9.21
C ILE A 320 10.76 -2.12 -8.48
N ASN A 321 11.94 -1.83 -8.99
CA ASN A 321 13.20 -2.24 -8.38
C ASN A 321 13.32 -1.75 -6.93
N GLN A 322 13.02 -0.47 -6.70
CA GLN A 322 13.03 0.08 -5.35
C GLN A 322 12.02 -0.62 -4.45
N HIS A 323 10.84 -0.99 -4.98
CA HIS A 323 9.85 -1.73 -4.19
C HIS A 323 10.33 -3.14 -3.81
N LEU A 324 11.04 -3.81 -4.70
CA LEU A 324 11.61 -5.12 -4.44
C LEU A 324 12.80 -5.05 -3.46
N LEU A 325 13.60 -3.99 -3.51
CA LEU A 325 14.68 -3.72 -2.55
C LEU A 325 14.13 -3.31 -1.18
N ASP A 326 13.01 -2.57 -1.16
CA ASP A 326 12.37 -2.09 0.07
C ASP A 326 10.85 -2.00 -0.11
N HIS A 327 10.15 -3.05 0.31
CA HIS A 327 8.69 -3.16 0.17
C HIS A 327 7.88 -2.21 1.07
N ARG A 328 8.52 -1.50 1.99
CA ARG A 328 7.83 -0.55 2.88
C ARG A 328 7.16 0.56 2.06
N THR A 329 6.01 1.04 2.51
CA THR A 329 5.25 2.09 1.82
C THR A 329 5.89 3.47 1.99
N GLY A 330 5.70 4.36 1.01
CA GLY A 330 6.27 5.71 0.98
C GLY A 330 7.63 5.75 0.26
N ALA A 331 8.14 6.93 -0.02
CA ALA A 331 9.48 7.17 -0.57
C ALA A 331 9.89 6.24 -1.75
N LYS A 332 9.01 6.16 -2.76
CA LYS A 332 9.25 5.37 -3.98
C LYS A 332 9.13 6.19 -5.26
N GLY A 333 8.73 7.44 -5.17
CA GLY A 333 8.77 8.38 -6.28
C GLY A 333 10.22 8.79 -6.60
N LEU A 334 10.47 9.17 -7.85
CA LEU A 334 11.80 9.55 -8.30
C LEU A 334 12.42 10.65 -7.41
N LYS A 335 11.66 11.70 -7.14
CA LYS A 335 12.07 12.84 -6.32
C LYS A 335 12.46 12.44 -4.90
N GLU A 336 11.64 11.58 -4.27
CA GLU A 336 11.92 11.05 -2.94
C GLU A 336 13.19 10.19 -2.94
N LEU A 337 13.37 9.34 -3.95
CA LEU A 337 14.55 8.47 -4.05
C LEU A 337 15.83 9.27 -4.33
N CYS A 338 15.78 10.28 -5.19
CA CYS A 338 16.89 11.19 -5.44
C CYS A 338 17.31 11.94 -4.17
N PHE A 339 16.35 12.38 -3.36
CA PHE A 339 16.66 12.95 -2.06
C PHE A 339 17.30 11.91 -1.11
N LEU A 340 16.72 10.73 -0.99
CA LEU A 340 17.21 9.71 -0.06
C LEU A 340 18.62 9.21 -0.43
N LYS A 341 18.94 9.13 -1.72
CA LYS A 341 20.24 8.63 -2.18
C LYS A 341 21.31 9.72 -2.32
N TRP A 342 20.92 10.90 -2.80
CA TRP A 342 21.88 11.96 -3.17
C TRP A 342 21.60 13.33 -2.52
N GLY A 343 20.55 13.45 -1.72
CA GLY A 343 20.20 14.71 -1.05
C GLY A 343 19.65 15.79 -2.00
N ILE A 344 19.26 15.42 -3.24
CA ILE A 344 18.72 16.34 -4.24
C ILE A 344 17.34 16.82 -3.78
N ARG A 345 17.12 18.13 -3.74
CA ARG A 345 15.86 18.77 -3.39
C ARG A 345 15.43 19.77 -4.46
N ASP A 346 14.13 19.96 -4.57
CA ASP A 346 13.48 21.12 -5.21
C ASP A 346 13.83 21.33 -6.69
N TYR A 347 14.40 20.34 -7.40
CA TYR A 347 14.68 20.47 -8.83
C TYR A 347 13.41 20.47 -9.69
N ASP A 348 12.32 19.91 -9.14
CA ASP A 348 10.99 19.83 -9.72
C ASP A 348 10.06 21.00 -9.33
N LYS A 349 10.55 21.92 -8.46
CA LYS A 349 9.72 22.99 -7.87
C LYS A 349 9.04 23.89 -8.90
N LYS A 350 9.68 24.12 -10.06
CA LYS A 350 9.09 24.91 -11.13
C LYS A 350 7.92 24.19 -11.80
N ALA A 351 7.97 22.87 -11.88
CA ALA A 351 6.94 22.03 -12.49
C ALA A 351 5.71 21.82 -11.59
N ASP A 352 5.88 21.90 -10.27
CA ASP A 352 4.85 21.60 -9.27
C ASP A 352 3.47 22.20 -9.54
N LYS A 353 3.42 23.45 -9.99
CA LYS A 353 2.17 24.18 -10.26
C LYS A 353 1.50 23.82 -11.58
N TYR A 354 2.16 23.05 -12.45
CA TYR A 354 1.66 22.66 -13.76
C TYR A 354 1.24 21.19 -13.84
N ILE A 355 1.79 20.34 -12.98
CA ILE A 355 1.58 18.87 -13.02
C ILE A 355 0.15 18.48 -12.59
N GLU A 356 -0.45 19.21 -11.65
CA GLU A 356 -1.77 18.87 -11.13
C GLU A 356 -2.87 19.57 -11.90
N ALA A 357 -3.89 18.81 -12.30
CA ALA A 357 -5.13 19.36 -12.84
C ALA A 357 -5.94 20.01 -11.70
N ASP A 358 -6.77 21.01 -12.03
CA ASP A 358 -7.61 21.70 -11.04
C ASP A 358 -8.70 20.79 -10.46
N ARG A 359 -9.08 19.75 -11.20
CA ARG A 359 -10.07 18.73 -10.79
C ARG A 359 -9.52 17.32 -10.98
N GLN A 360 -10.14 16.38 -10.29
CA GLN A 360 -9.85 14.97 -10.50
C GLN A 360 -10.74 14.39 -11.60
N GLY A 361 -10.19 13.56 -12.47
CA GLY A 361 -10.93 12.86 -13.52
C GLY A 361 -10.04 12.45 -14.68
N ALA A 362 -10.50 11.48 -15.44
CA ALA A 362 -9.75 10.98 -16.59
C ALA A 362 -9.66 11.98 -17.74
N LYS A 363 -10.60 12.90 -17.83
CA LYS A 363 -10.71 13.94 -18.87
C LYS A 363 -10.13 15.30 -18.45
N GLU A 364 -9.60 15.40 -17.23
CA GLU A 364 -9.07 16.66 -16.70
C GLU A 364 -7.65 16.91 -17.18
N LEU A 365 -7.44 18.11 -17.74
CA LEU A 365 -6.13 18.55 -18.23
C LEU A 365 -5.34 19.21 -17.10
N ASN A 366 -4.07 18.90 -17.01
CA ASN A 366 -3.11 19.69 -16.24
C ASN A 366 -2.59 20.87 -17.08
N ARG A 367 -1.65 21.63 -16.55
CA ARG A 367 -1.12 22.81 -17.22
C ARG A 367 0.28 22.63 -17.77
N MET A 368 0.72 21.39 -18.04
CA MET A 368 2.08 21.13 -18.53
C MET A 368 2.38 21.82 -19.86
N ARG A 369 1.39 21.95 -20.76
CA ARG A 369 1.56 22.73 -22.00
C ARG A 369 1.85 24.23 -21.79
N GLU A 370 1.54 24.78 -20.61
CA GLU A 370 1.73 26.20 -20.24
C GLU A 370 3.04 26.43 -19.48
N MET A 371 3.75 25.37 -19.09
CA MET A 371 5.05 25.51 -18.44
C MET A 371 6.04 26.11 -19.44
N PRO A 372 6.90 27.09 -19.06
CA PRO A 372 7.93 27.62 -19.97
C PRO A 372 8.73 26.48 -20.57
N LEU A 373 8.81 26.42 -21.89
CA LEU A 373 9.35 25.29 -22.66
C LEU A 373 10.74 24.86 -22.17
N TYR A 374 11.65 25.82 -22.04
CA TYR A 374 13.02 25.48 -21.60
C TYR A 374 13.05 24.86 -20.19
N ASP A 375 12.22 25.36 -19.26
CA ASP A 375 12.13 24.80 -17.90
C ASP A 375 11.52 23.39 -17.93
N GLN A 376 10.53 23.14 -18.80
CA GLN A 376 9.94 21.82 -18.98
C GLN A 376 10.92 20.82 -19.57
N LEU A 377 11.67 21.22 -20.60
CA LEU A 377 12.66 20.35 -21.23
C LEU A 377 13.83 20.02 -20.29
N LEU A 378 14.26 20.99 -19.48
CA LEU A 378 15.24 20.70 -18.42
C LEU A 378 14.67 19.73 -17.39
N TYR A 379 13.41 19.86 -17.03
CA TYR A 379 12.76 19.01 -16.04
C TYR A 379 12.61 17.56 -16.53
N VAL A 380 12.03 17.32 -17.72
CA VAL A 380 11.89 15.98 -18.29
C VAL A 380 13.25 15.32 -18.58
N GLY A 381 14.24 16.12 -19.02
CA GLY A 381 15.60 15.63 -19.20
C GLY A 381 16.26 15.23 -17.88
N ALA A 382 16.04 16.02 -16.81
CA ALA A 382 16.52 15.68 -15.47
C ALA A 382 15.89 14.38 -14.94
N ASP A 383 14.59 14.18 -15.15
CA ASP A 383 13.89 12.95 -14.74
C ASP A 383 14.42 11.73 -15.50
N ALA A 384 14.66 11.84 -16.80
CA ALA A 384 15.32 10.78 -17.58
C ALA A 384 16.74 10.48 -17.06
N TYR A 385 17.58 11.52 -16.87
CA TYR A 385 18.95 11.36 -16.33
C TYR A 385 18.97 10.70 -14.96
N LEU A 386 18.15 11.20 -14.04
CA LEU A 386 18.07 10.66 -12.68
C LEU A 386 17.51 9.25 -12.64
N THR A 387 16.60 8.90 -13.56
CA THR A 387 16.09 7.54 -13.72
C THR A 387 17.20 6.57 -14.13
N LEU A 388 18.04 6.93 -15.09
CA LEU A 388 19.18 6.10 -15.48
C LEU A 388 20.18 5.95 -14.33
N LYS A 389 20.52 7.05 -13.67
CA LYS A 389 21.42 7.05 -12.50
C LYS A 389 20.85 6.24 -11.33
N LEU A 390 19.56 6.29 -11.12
CA LEU A 390 18.88 5.50 -10.08
C LEU A 390 18.94 4.01 -10.40
N SER A 391 18.72 3.64 -11.65
CA SER A 391 18.85 2.26 -12.11
C SER A 391 20.23 1.68 -11.81
N ASP A 392 21.32 2.44 -12.05
CA ASP A 392 22.67 2.00 -11.72
C ASP A 392 22.88 1.77 -10.23
N ALA A 393 22.36 2.68 -9.41
CA ALA A 393 22.46 2.56 -7.95
C ALA A 393 21.66 1.35 -7.43
N GLU A 394 20.49 1.09 -7.99
CA GLU A 394 19.66 -0.07 -7.65
C GLU A 394 20.30 -1.39 -8.09
N ASP A 395 20.91 -1.43 -9.26
CA ASP A 395 21.65 -2.60 -9.74
C ASP A 395 22.82 -2.95 -8.83
N GLU A 396 23.50 -1.96 -8.26
CA GLU A 396 24.55 -2.20 -7.27
C GLU A 396 23.98 -2.78 -5.97
N GLU A 397 22.84 -2.25 -5.49
CA GLU A 397 22.15 -2.81 -4.31
C GLU A 397 21.68 -4.25 -4.56
N TYR A 398 21.16 -4.55 -5.76
CA TYR A 398 20.78 -5.91 -6.16
C TYR A 398 21.95 -6.89 -6.19
N ARG A 399 23.12 -6.47 -6.66
CA ARG A 399 24.34 -7.30 -6.67
C ARG A 399 24.73 -7.74 -5.26
N GLN A 400 24.50 -6.86 -4.27
CA GLN A 400 24.83 -7.13 -2.87
C GLN A 400 23.81 -8.02 -2.14
N LEU A 401 22.63 -8.29 -2.74
CA LEU A 401 21.65 -9.18 -2.13
C LEU A 401 22.16 -10.62 -2.12
N ASP A 402 22.22 -11.22 -0.91
CA ASP A 402 22.50 -12.63 -0.72
C ASP A 402 21.21 -13.46 -0.93
N SER A 403 20.83 -13.67 -2.18
CA SER A 403 19.72 -14.53 -2.56
C SER A 403 19.97 -15.16 -3.92
N LYS A 404 19.83 -16.47 -3.98
CA LYS A 404 19.92 -17.22 -5.25
C LYS A 404 18.79 -16.87 -6.22
N LYS A 405 17.68 -16.37 -5.70
CA LYS A 405 16.45 -16.07 -6.47
C LYS A 405 16.24 -14.57 -6.72
N LYS A 406 17.21 -13.72 -6.43
CA LYS A 406 17.06 -12.26 -6.48
C LYS A 406 16.58 -11.68 -7.82
N HIS A 407 16.87 -12.35 -8.92
CA HIS A 407 16.49 -11.89 -10.27
C HIS A 407 15.04 -12.22 -10.63
N TYR A 408 14.46 -13.29 -10.09
CA TYR A 408 13.12 -13.73 -10.43
C TYR A 408 12.02 -12.70 -10.09
N PRO A 409 12.01 -12.06 -8.90
CA PRO A 409 11.05 -11.00 -8.58
C PRO A 409 11.05 -9.85 -9.59
N ARG A 410 12.24 -9.47 -10.05
CA ARG A 410 12.43 -8.37 -10.99
C ARG A 410 11.85 -8.72 -12.38
N ILE A 411 12.16 -9.92 -12.87
CA ILE A 411 11.63 -10.43 -14.13
C ILE A 411 10.10 -10.51 -14.05
N LEU A 412 9.55 -11.19 -13.04
CA LEU A 412 8.11 -11.37 -12.89
C LEU A 412 7.37 -10.02 -12.80
N PHE A 413 7.88 -9.07 -12.00
CA PHE A 413 7.20 -7.78 -11.84
C PHE A 413 7.31 -6.89 -13.06
N THR A 414 8.43 -6.90 -13.79
CA THR A 414 8.57 -6.14 -15.05
C THR A 414 7.65 -6.71 -16.13
N GLU A 415 7.61 -8.04 -16.29
CA GLU A 415 6.68 -8.72 -17.21
C GLU A 415 5.22 -8.43 -16.83
N SER A 416 4.88 -8.56 -15.54
CA SER A 416 3.52 -8.30 -15.07
C SER A 416 3.12 -6.83 -15.21
N ALA A 417 4.05 -5.89 -15.07
CA ALA A 417 3.77 -4.48 -15.32
C ALA A 417 3.35 -4.23 -16.77
N ARG A 418 3.99 -4.91 -17.74
CA ARG A 418 3.59 -4.88 -19.15
C ARG A 418 2.19 -5.46 -19.36
N THR A 419 1.93 -6.64 -18.81
CA THR A 419 0.61 -7.29 -18.90
C THR A 419 -0.50 -6.44 -18.27
N LEU A 420 -0.24 -5.87 -17.10
CA LEU A 420 -1.20 -4.97 -16.44
C LEU A 420 -1.38 -3.65 -17.21
N CYS A 421 -0.35 -3.15 -17.91
CA CYS A 421 -0.47 -2.01 -18.81
C CYS A 421 -1.46 -2.31 -19.94
N THR A 422 -1.32 -3.45 -20.63
CA THR A 422 -2.27 -3.89 -21.67
C THR A 422 -3.69 -4.01 -21.13
N MET A 423 -3.88 -4.51 -19.89
CA MET A 423 -5.21 -4.53 -19.26
C MET A 423 -5.77 -3.13 -19.01
N GLN A 424 -4.92 -2.17 -18.64
CA GLN A 424 -5.30 -0.76 -18.46
C GLN A 424 -5.70 -0.12 -19.80
N GLU A 425 -4.95 -0.39 -20.86
CA GLU A 425 -5.22 0.10 -22.23
C GLU A 425 -6.54 -0.47 -22.77
N ASN A 426 -6.78 -1.77 -22.63
CA ASN A 426 -8.03 -2.42 -23.01
C ASN A 426 -9.24 -1.76 -22.33
N GLY A 427 -9.05 -1.38 -21.05
CA GLY A 427 -10.09 -0.78 -20.22
C GLY A 427 -11.26 -1.73 -19.93
N ILE A 428 -12.16 -1.26 -19.11
CA ILE A 428 -13.35 -1.97 -18.65
C ILE A 428 -14.58 -1.25 -19.20
N PRO A 429 -15.39 -1.84 -20.07
CA PRO A 429 -16.58 -1.21 -20.59
C PRO A 429 -17.60 -0.89 -19.49
N ILE A 430 -18.14 0.31 -19.51
CA ILE A 430 -19.16 0.75 -18.55
C ILE A 430 -20.31 1.50 -19.23
N ASN A 431 -21.45 1.47 -18.60
CA ASN A 431 -22.58 2.32 -18.94
C ASN A 431 -22.56 3.58 -18.06
N ALA A 432 -22.00 4.67 -18.58
CA ALA A 432 -21.88 5.94 -17.86
C ALA A 432 -23.23 6.54 -17.48
N GLU A 433 -24.24 6.45 -18.36
CA GLU A 433 -25.60 6.97 -18.05
C GLU A 433 -26.23 6.21 -16.89
N TYR A 434 -26.00 4.91 -16.81
CA TYR A 434 -26.46 4.12 -15.67
C TYR A 434 -25.85 4.64 -14.38
N TYR A 435 -24.54 4.91 -14.33
CA TYR A 435 -23.88 5.41 -13.13
C TYR A 435 -24.40 6.80 -12.70
N VAL A 436 -24.63 7.70 -13.64
CA VAL A 436 -25.22 9.02 -13.36
C VAL A 436 -26.63 8.88 -12.76
N LYS A 437 -27.47 8.00 -13.34
CA LYS A 437 -28.83 7.72 -12.81
C LYS A 437 -28.80 7.08 -11.43
N ALA A 438 -27.92 6.08 -11.24
CA ALA A 438 -27.75 5.39 -9.96
C ALA A 438 -27.20 6.33 -8.87
N GLU A 439 -26.30 7.24 -9.21
CA GLU A 439 -25.78 8.26 -8.31
C GLU A 439 -26.90 9.21 -7.84
N ALA A 440 -27.75 9.66 -8.75
CA ALA A 440 -28.90 10.51 -8.43
C ALA A 440 -29.90 9.78 -7.48
N GLU A 441 -30.21 8.50 -7.76
CA GLU A 441 -31.07 7.67 -6.88
C GLU A 441 -30.48 7.51 -5.47
N VAL A 442 -29.19 7.19 -5.38
CA VAL A 442 -28.51 7.02 -4.08
C VAL A 442 -28.41 8.35 -3.34
N THR A 443 -28.22 9.46 -4.06
CA THR A 443 -28.18 10.79 -3.46
C THR A 443 -29.54 11.16 -2.83
N GLY A 444 -30.66 10.81 -3.47
CA GLY A 444 -31.99 10.98 -2.87
C GLY A 444 -32.12 10.18 -1.56
N LYS A 445 -31.73 8.91 -1.56
CA LYS A 445 -31.73 8.07 -0.33
C LYS A 445 -30.81 8.61 0.78
N ILE A 446 -29.70 9.22 0.42
CA ILE A 446 -28.80 9.89 1.36
C ILE A 446 -29.50 11.09 2.00
N GLN A 447 -30.15 11.93 1.20
CA GLN A 447 -30.88 13.09 1.68
C GLN A 447 -31.99 12.68 2.65
N ASP A 448 -32.78 11.65 2.33
CA ASP A 448 -33.82 11.12 3.20
C ASP A 448 -33.25 10.63 4.56
N LEU A 449 -32.10 9.97 4.56
CA LEU A 449 -31.43 9.52 5.80
C LEU A 449 -30.82 10.68 6.58
N GLU A 450 -30.22 11.65 5.92
CA GLU A 450 -29.70 12.87 6.57
C GLU A 450 -30.84 13.64 7.26
N GLU A 451 -32.01 13.76 6.59
CA GLU A 451 -33.19 14.39 7.16
C GLU A 451 -33.74 13.59 8.37
N LYS A 452 -33.84 12.26 8.28
CA LYS A 452 -34.19 11.41 9.40
C LYS A 452 -33.27 11.60 10.59
N ILE A 453 -31.94 11.58 10.36
CA ILE A 453 -30.97 11.80 11.42
C ILE A 453 -31.10 13.21 12.01
N ALA A 454 -31.26 14.24 11.18
CA ALA A 454 -31.40 15.61 11.66
C ALA A 454 -32.68 15.81 12.51
N ASN A 455 -33.73 15.05 12.20
CA ASN A 455 -35.01 15.09 12.91
C ASN A 455 -35.05 14.29 14.22
N GLU A 456 -34.01 13.45 14.47
CA GLU A 456 -33.90 12.72 15.74
C GLU A 456 -33.85 13.68 16.94
N PRO A 457 -34.61 13.39 18.02
CA PRO A 457 -34.71 14.30 19.17
C PRO A 457 -33.37 14.66 19.79
N TYR A 458 -32.47 13.69 19.90
CA TYR A 458 -31.14 13.89 20.49
C TYR A 458 -30.22 14.71 19.55
N VAL A 459 -30.37 14.60 18.22
CA VAL A 459 -29.63 15.41 17.25
C VAL A 459 -30.14 16.86 17.27
N LYS A 460 -31.46 17.07 17.38
CA LYS A 460 -32.01 18.41 17.61
C LYS A 460 -31.48 19.03 18.90
N LYS A 461 -31.44 18.26 19.98
CA LYS A 461 -30.86 18.71 21.27
C LYS A 461 -29.37 19.04 21.14
N PHE A 462 -28.59 18.22 20.39
CA PHE A 462 -27.20 18.51 20.06
C PHE A 462 -27.05 19.83 19.32
N THR A 463 -27.83 20.03 18.25
CA THR A 463 -27.80 21.24 17.41
C THR A 463 -28.10 22.50 18.24
N ASN A 464 -29.07 22.43 19.13
CA ASN A 464 -29.43 23.54 20.04
C ASN A 464 -28.33 23.82 21.08
N LEU A 465 -27.73 22.76 21.66
CA LEU A 465 -26.70 22.88 22.70
C LEU A 465 -25.39 23.44 22.16
N TYR A 466 -24.95 22.93 21.00
CA TYR A 466 -23.65 23.30 20.41
C TYR A 466 -23.75 24.38 19.32
N ARG A 467 -24.97 24.83 19.00
CA ARG A 467 -25.26 25.84 17.96
C ARG A 467 -24.59 25.55 16.62
N LYS A 468 -24.55 24.28 16.23
CA LYS A 468 -23.99 23.81 14.96
C LYS A 468 -24.73 22.56 14.45
N LYS A 469 -24.69 22.36 13.12
CA LYS A 469 -25.20 21.12 12.49
C LYS A 469 -24.39 19.92 13.01
N PHE A 470 -25.08 18.84 13.31
CA PHE A 470 -24.46 17.55 13.64
C PHE A 470 -23.83 16.94 12.39
N GLU A 471 -22.57 16.52 12.48
CA GLU A 471 -21.84 15.85 11.41
C GLU A 471 -21.47 14.43 11.83
N HIS A 472 -22.20 13.46 11.27
CA HIS A 472 -22.02 12.02 11.58
C HIS A 472 -20.62 11.48 11.21
N SER A 473 -19.88 12.17 10.31
CA SER A 473 -18.51 11.83 9.91
C SER A 473 -17.46 12.30 10.90
N LYS A 474 -17.79 13.26 11.79
CA LYS A 474 -16.85 13.80 12.78
C LYS A 474 -16.89 13.00 14.08
N PRO A 475 -15.81 12.28 14.44
CA PRO A 475 -15.76 11.50 15.69
C PRO A 475 -16.07 12.35 16.95
N ALA A 476 -15.68 13.63 16.94
CA ALA A 476 -15.98 14.54 18.04
C ALA A 476 -17.49 14.79 18.22
N ASP A 477 -18.24 14.91 17.14
CA ASP A 477 -19.68 15.15 17.18
C ASP A 477 -20.43 13.88 17.61
N LEU A 478 -20.00 12.72 17.16
CA LEU A 478 -20.53 11.45 17.61
C LEU A 478 -20.26 11.24 19.11
N LYS A 479 -19.06 11.54 19.61
CA LYS A 479 -18.76 11.46 21.04
C LYS A 479 -19.64 12.39 21.87
N ARG A 480 -19.82 13.62 21.43
CA ARG A 480 -20.71 14.58 22.09
C ARG A 480 -22.17 14.11 22.09
N LEU A 481 -22.64 13.62 20.93
CA LEU A 481 -24.01 13.11 20.83
C LEU A 481 -24.24 11.93 21.79
N PHE A 482 -23.44 10.90 21.71
CA PHE A 482 -23.66 9.68 22.51
C PHE A 482 -23.34 9.86 23.98
N PHE A 483 -22.25 10.51 24.36
CA PHE A 483 -21.80 10.56 25.77
C PHE A 483 -22.23 11.83 26.50
N GLU A 484 -22.34 12.97 25.81
CA GLU A 484 -22.69 14.22 26.48
C GLU A 484 -24.20 14.52 26.39
N VAL A 485 -24.84 14.28 25.23
CA VAL A 485 -26.26 14.55 25.01
C VAL A 485 -27.13 13.37 25.44
N MET A 486 -26.83 12.15 24.99
CA MET A 486 -27.59 10.93 25.27
C MET A 486 -27.18 10.24 26.58
N LYS A 487 -26.00 10.60 27.15
CA LYS A 487 -25.49 10.07 28.42
C LYS A 487 -25.25 8.56 28.43
N LEU A 488 -24.82 7.99 27.27
CA LEU A 488 -24.46 6.58 27.19
C LEU A 488 -23.17 6.30 27.96
N ASP A 489 -23.05 5.10 28.51
CA ASP A 489 -21.84 4.68 29.23
C ASP A 489 -20.73 4.30 28.25
N ALA A 490 -19.71 5.14 28.19
CA ALA A 490 -18.55 4.95 27.33
C ALA A 490 -17.69 3.72 27.68
N LYS A 491 -17.79 3.20 28.91
CA LYS A 491 -16.99 2.06 29.39
C LYS A 491 -17.32 0.74 28.71
N LYS A 492 -18.51 0.66 28.08
CA LYS A 492 -18.94 -0.53 27.31
C LYS A 492 -18.37 -0.60 25.91
N LEU A 493 -17.68 0.44 25.43
CA LEU A 493 -17.17 0.52 24.08
C LEU A 493 -15.66 0.30 24.05
N GLY A 494 -15.19 -0.31 23.00
CA GLY A 494 -13.77 -0.51 22.74
C GLY A 494 -13.00 0.78 22.54
N THR A 495 -11.68 0.73 22.70
CA THR A 495 -10.78 1.86 22.41
C THR A 495 -9.92 1.59 21.17
N THR A 496 -9.56 2.66 20.46
CA THR A 496 -8.56 2.59 19.40
C THR A 496 -7.16 2.38 20.00
N ASP A 497 -6.18 2.01 19.17
CA ASP A 497 -4.77 1.88 19.58
C ASP A 497 -4.20 3.15 20.24
N GLY A 498 -4.77 4.31 19.94
CA GLY A 498 -4.44 5.58 20.58
C GLY A 498 -5.20 5.87 21.89
N GLY A 499 -5.94 4.89 22.44
CA GLY A 499 -6.69 5.04 23.71
C GLY A 499 -7.97 5.87 23.59
N ASN A 500 -8.41 6.25 22.41
CA ASN A 500 -9.68 6.93 22.19
C ASN A 500 -10.82 5.93 22.03
N ILE A 501 -12.03 6.28 22.51
CA ILE A 501 -13.23 5.46 22.31
C ILE A 501 -13.45 5.30 20.80
N SER A 502 -13.56 4.05 20.33
CA SER A 502 -13.93 3.75 18.96
C SER A 502 -15.43 4.00 18.75
N LEU A 503 -15.79 4.60 17.62
CA LEU A 503 -17.16 4.75 17.12
C LEU A 503 -17.22 4.24 15.66
N ASP A 504 -16.55 3.14 15.43
CA ASP A 504 -16.56 2.38 14.19
C ASP A 504 -17.90 1.64 13.98
N GLU A 505 -17.99 0.86 12.94
CA GLU A 505 -19.19 0.11 12.58
C GLU A 505 -19.61 -0.85 13.71
N LYS A 506 -18.64 -1.52 14.34
CA LYS A 506 -18.90 -2.46 15.42
C LYS A 506 -19.47 -1.72 16.64
N ALA A 507 -18.82 -0.65 17.06
CA ALA A 507 -19.27 0.14 18.20
C ALA A 507 -20.68 0.70 18.01
N LEU A 508 -21.01 1.17 16.80
CA LEU A 508 -22.38 1.64 16.50
C LEU A 508 -23.41 0.51 16.50
N LYS A 509 -23.05 -0.67 16.03
CA LYS A 509 -23.92 -1.87 16.14
C LYS A 509 -24.11 -2.30 17.59
N ASP A 510 -23.06 -2.27 18.41
CA ASP A 510 -23.12 -2.62 19.83
C ASP A 510 -23.98 -1.64 20.65
N ILE A 511 -24.03 -0.36 20.25
CA ILE A 511 -24.95 0.65 20.81
C ILE A 511 -26.41 0.27 20.51
N GLY A 512 -26.71 -0.26 19.32
CA GLY A 512 -27.99 -0.83 18.94
C GLY A 512 -29.20 0.14 18.91
N LEU A 513 -28.95 1.44 18.80
CA LEU A 513 -30.02 2.45 18.72
C LEU A 513 -30.42 2.73 17.28
N PRO A 514 -31.70 3.08 16.98
CA PRO A 514 -32.17 3.35 15.64
C PRO A 514 -31.35 4.43 14.91
N ILE A 515 -30.84 5.44 15.62
CA ILE A 515 -29.95 6.45 15.06
C ILE A 515 -28.62 5.84 14.59
N CYS A 516 -28.11 4.82 15.27
CA CYS A 516 -26.87 4.14 14.84
C CYS A 516 -27.11 3.38 13.55
N GLU A 517 -28.25 2.73 13.36
CA GLU A 517 -28.62 2.05 12.12
C GLU A 517 -28.74 3.04 10.95
N ASN A 518 -29.39 4.21 11.18
CA ASN A 518 -29.48 5.27 10.20
C ASN A 518 -28.09 5.80 9.81
N ILE A 519 -27.18 6.01 10.80
CA ILE A 519 -25.80 6.47 10.53
C ILE A 519 -25.01 5.41 9.75
N LEU A 520 -25.15 4.13 10.09
CA LEU A 520 -24.48 3.03 9.36
C LEU A 520 -24.99 2.92 7.92
N SER A 521 -26.31 3.01 7.73
CA SER A 521 -26.93 3.01 6.41
C SER A 521 -26.47 4.22 5.57
N LEU A 522 -26.42 5.39 6.18
CA LEU A 522 -25.92 6.61 5.54
C LEU A 522 -24.44 6.48 5.12
N ARG A 523 -23.58 6.00 6.03
CA ARG A 523 -22.15 5.76 5.71
C ARG A 523 -21.96 4.78 4.55
N LYS A 524 -22.79 3.73 4.52
CA LYS A 524 -22.79 2.74 3.44
C LYS A 524 -23.19 3.38 2.10
N LEU A 525 -24.28 4.15 2.06
CA LEU A 525 -24.72 4.81 0.84
C LEU A 525 -23.73 5.87 0.35
N LEU A 526 -23.14 6.66 1.26
CA LEU A 526 -22.08 7.62 0.93
C LEU A 526 -20.89 6.89 0.29
N LYS A 527 -20.45 5.77 0.86
CA LYS A 527 -19.37 4.98 0.27
C LYS A 527 -19.72 4.46 -1.12
N VAL A 528 -20.96 3.98 -1.32
CA VAL A 528 -21.42 3.50 -2.64
C VAL A 528 -21.39 4.64 -3.64
N ARG A 529 -21.96 5.78 -3.29
CA ARG A 529 -21.99 6.96 -4.17
C ARG A 529 -20.58 7.46 -4.48
N ASP A 530 -19.82 7.86 -3.45
CA ASP A 530 -18.57 8.63 -3.63
C ASP A 530 -17.40 7.76 -4.11
N THR A 531 -17.35 6.50 -3.67
CA THR A 531 -16.22 5.60 -4.02
C THR A 531 -16.44 4.86 -5.32
N TYR A 532 -17.70 4.56 -5.69
CA TYR A 532 -17.98 3.75 -6.89
C TYR A 532 -18.74 4.52 -7.94
N LEU A 533 -19.96 4.98 -7.66
CA LEU A 533 -20.83 5.55 -8.72
C LEU A 533 -20.24 6.83 -9.30
N SER A 534 -19.95 7.82 -8.46
CA SER A 534 -19.37 9.10 -8.89
C SER A 534 -17.99 8.92 -9.50
N GLN A 535 -17.19 8.03 -8.94
CA GLN A 535 -15.84 7.80 -9.43
C GLN A 535 -15.86 7.13 -10.80
N PHE A 536 -16.71 6.11 -11.02
CA PHE A 536 -16.78 5.42 -12.32
C PHE A 536 -17.29 6.36 -13.41
N ALA A 537 -18.33 7.17 -13.13
CA ALA A 537 -18.81 8.16 -14.06
C ALA A 537 -17.75 9.22 -14.42
N ARG A 538 -16.96 9.66 -13.45
CA ARG A 538 -15.91 10.68 -13.62
C ARG A 538 -14.70 10.14 -14.41
N GLU A 539 -14.33 8.89 -14.20
CA GLU A 539 -13.16 8.27 -14.82
C GLU A 539 -13.46 7.62 -16.17
N GLU A 540 -14.69 7.78 -16.68
CA GLU A 540 -15.09 7.24 -17.97
C GLU A 540 -14.46 8.02 -19.13
N VAL A 541 -13.91 7.28 -20.09
CA VAL A 541 -13.45 7.78 -21.39
C VAL A 541 -13.89 6.78 -22.46
N ASN A 542 -14.58 7.27 -23.49
CA ASN A 542 -15.02 6.45 -24.65
C ASN A 542 -15.78 5.17 -24.27
N GLY A 543 -16.66 5.25 -23.26
CA GLY A 543 -17.46 4.11 -22.78
C GLY A 543 -16.69 3.15 -21.87
N LYS A 544 -15.48 3.46 -21.47
CA LYS A 544 -14.60 2.61 -20.62
C LYS A 544 -14.05 3.36 -19.43
N ILE A 545 -13.68 2.60 -18.41
CA ILE A 545 -12.76 3.07 -17.37
C ILE A 545 -11.42 2.35 -17.54
N HIS A 546 -10.33 3.04 -17.21
CA HIS A 546 -8.97 2.53 -17.32
C HIS A 546 -8.28 2.55 -15.92
N PRO A 547 -8.62 1.61 -15.01
CA PRO A 547 -8.05 1.58 -13.67
C PRO A 547 -6.54 1.36 -13.72
N PHE A 548 -5.79 2.04 -12.88
CA PHE A 548 -4.39 1.67 -12.66
C PHE A 548 -4.30 0.42 -11.80
N PHE A 549 -3.43 -0.50 -12.17
CA PHE A 549 -3.05 -1.68 -11.40
C PHE A 549 -1.59 -1.56 -10.98
N ASN A 550 -1.34 -1.17 -9.73
CA ASN A 550 -0.01 -0.83 -9.22
C ASN A 550 0.61 -2.02 -8.48
N LEU A 551 1.85 -2.38 -8.83
CA LEU A 551 2.62 -3.43 -8.15
C LEU A 551 3.50 -2.89 -7.00
N THR A 552 3.59 -1.58 -6.81
CA THR A 552 4.59 -0.96 -5.94
C THR A 552 4.01 -0.28 -4.68
N ILE A 553 2.73 -0.49 -4.39
CA ILE A 553 2.04 0.15 -3.26
C ILE A 553 1.88 -0.80 -2.07
N ALA A 554 1.39 -2.01 -2.30
CA ALA A 554 1.07 -2.94 -1.22
C ALA A 554 2.33 -3.55 -0.59
N ARG A 555 2.42 -3.49 0.75
CA ARG A 555 3.54 -4.09 1.52
C ARG A 555 3.67 -5.60 1.35
N SER A 556 2.61 -6.29 0.97
CA SER A 556 2.58 -7.73 0.75
C SER A 556 2.97 -8.14 -0.67
N PHE A 557 3.49 -7.22 -1.48
CA PHE A 557 3.76 -7.41 -2.92
C PHE A 557 2.54 -7.83 -3.74
N ARG A 558 1.34 -7.46 -3.29
CA ARG A 558 0.11 -7.56 -4.07
C ARG A 558 -0.08 -6.32 -4.94
N SER A 559 -0.89 -6.43 -5.99
CA SER A 559 -1.34 -5.25 -6.70
C SER A 559 -2.31 -4.42 -5.86
N SER A 560 -2.46 -3.19 -6.23
CA SER A 560 -3.53 -2.30 -5.78
C SER A 560 -4.10 -1.56 -6.98
N SER A 561 -5.35 -1.11 -6.90
CA SER A 561 -5.99 -0.37 -7.98
C SER A 561 -6.44 1.01 -7.52
N ASN A 562 -6.35 1.99 -8.42
CA ASN A 562 -6.86 3.35 -8.21
C ASN A 562 -7.25 4.02 -9.53
N GLN A 563 -8.05 5.05 -9.45
CA GLN A 563 -8.50 5.90 -10.55
C GLN A 563 -9.14 5.13 -11.73
N PRO A 564 -10.25 4.39 -11.48
CA PRO A 564 -10.90 4.13 -10.20
C PRO A 564 -10.34 2.91 -9.48
N ASN A 565 -10.65 2.75 -8.18
CA ASN A 565 -10.27 1.53 -7.46
C ASN A 565 -11.23 0.38 -7.82
N PHE A 566 -10.83 -0.40 -8.82
CA PHE A 566 -11.62 -1.53 -9.31
C PHE A 566 -11.55 -2.76 -8.40
N GLN A 567 -10.48 -2.93 -7.63
CA GLN A 567 -10.31 -4.11 -6.77
C GLN A 567 -11.21 -4.11 -5.53
N ASN A 568 -11.74 -2.96 -5.13
CA ASN A 568 -12.59 -2.84 -3.95
C ASN A 568 -14.09 -2.77 -4.26
N ILE A 569 -14.51 -3.14 -5.49
CA ILE A 569 -15.95 -3.18 -5.83
C ILE A 569 -16.71 -4.16 -4.93
N PRO A 570 -17.92 -3.82 -4.49
CA PRO A 570 -18.64 -4.62 -3.49
C PRO A 570 -18.90 -6.05 -3.96
N LYS A 571 -18.67 -7.02 -3.04
CA LYS A 571 -18.92 -8.46 -3.29
C LYS A 571 -19.92 -9.06 -2.29
N ARG A 572 -19.95 -8.57 -1.03
CA ARG A 572 -20.73 -9.17 0.07
C ARG A 572 -22.09 -8.55 0.31
N ASP A 573 -22.23 -7.26 0.06
CA ASP A 573 -23.48 -6.53 0.25
C ASP A 573 -24.29 -6.54 -1.03
N ASP A 574 -25.45 -7.16 -1.02
CA ASP A 574 -26.26 -7.41 -2.22
C ASP A 574 -26.70 -6.12 -2.92
N TYR A 575 -27.10 -5.09 -2.16
CA TYR A 575 -27.49 -3.81 -2.74
C TYR A 575 -26.28 -3.09 -3.38
N ALA A 576 -25.19 -2.93 -2.62
CA ALA A 576 -23.99 -2.28 -3.12
C ALA A 576 -23.37 -3.07 -4.29
N LYS A 577 -23.34 -4.42 -4.21
CA LYS A 577 -22.89 -5.31 -5.27
C LYS A 577 -23.70 -5.08 -6.54
N LYS A 578 -25.04 -5.16 -6.43
CA LYS A 578 -25.92 -5.03 -7.58
C LYS A 578 -25.79 -3.68 -8.25
N ILE A 579 -25.92 -2.59 -7.47
CA ILE A 579 -25.90 -1.22 -8.03
C ILE A 579 -24.54 -0.85 -8.64
N THR A 580 -23.43 -1.33 -8.07
CA THR A 580 -22.09 -1.05 -8.61
C THR A 580 -21.78 -1.90 -9.84
N ARG A 581 -22.07 -3.20 -9.81
CA ARG A 581 -21.67 -4.15 -10.87
C ARG A 581 -22.59 -4.13 -12.10
N THR A 582 -23.83 -3.65 -11.99
CA THR A 582 -24.77 -3.57 -13.12
C THR A 582 -24.26 -2.62 -14.21
N GLY A 583 -23.59 -1.53 -13.85
CA GLY A 583 -23.04 -0.58 -14.81
C GLY A 583 -21.74 -1.03 -15.50
N ILE A 584 -21.13 -2.13 -15.06
CA ILE A 584 -19.98 -2.75 -15.74
C ILE A 584 -20.56 -3.69 -16.79
N VAL A 585 -20.41 -3.34 -18.07
CA VAL A 585 -21.06 -3.99 -19.20
C VAL A 585 -20.05 -4.70 -20.09
N THR A 586 -20.52 -5.26 -21.19
CA THR A 586 -19.68 -5.91 -22.19
C THR A 586 -19.56 -5.03 -23.43
N GLU A 587 -18.53 -5.29 -24.24
CA GLU A 587 -18.54 -4.85 -25.63
C GLU A 587 -19.70 -5.54 -26.38
N PRO A 588 -20.14 -4.99 -27.53
CA PRO A 588 -21.13 -5.65 -28.37
C PRO A 588 -20.72 -7.08 -28.75
N ASP A 589 -21.67 -7.99 -28.69
CA ASP A 589 -21.51 -9.42 -29.01
C ASP A 589 -20.51 -10.18 -28.12
N CYS A 590 -20.11 -9.59 -27.02
CA CYS A 590 -19.25 -10.18 -26.01
C CYS A 590 -20.00 -10.60 -24.74
N GLY A 591 -19.34 -11.45 -23.94
CA GLY A 591 -19.65 -11.64 -22.53
C GLY A 591 -18.49 -11.18 -21.66
N ILE A 592 -18.77 -10.91 -20.39
CA ILE A 592 -17.76 -10.64 -19.35
C ILE A 592 -17.64 -11.86 -18.43
N GLY A 593 -16.42 -12.18 -18.03
CA GLY A 593 -16.13 -13.31 -17.15
C GLY A 593 -15.18 -12.95 -16.01
N GLU A 594 -15.28 -13.72 -14.94
CA GLU A 594 -14.36 -13.71 -13.79
C GLU A 594 -13.87 -15.13 -13.55
N ILE A 595 -12.55 -15.34 -13.50
CA ILE A 595 -11.95 -16.57 -12.95
C ILE A 595 -11.28 -16.25 -11.62
N ASP A 596 -11.49 -17.11 -10.63
CA ASP A 596 -10.98 -16.93 -9.26
C ASP A 596 -10.28 -18.22 -8.81
N PHE A 597 -9.09 -18.09 -8.21
CA PHE A 597 -8.42 -19.24 -7.62
C PHE A 597 -9.15 -19.71 -6.35
N SER A 598 -9.61 -20.95 -6.35
CA SER A 598 -10.31 -21.52 -5.18
C SER A 598 -9.36 -21.71 -4.01
N GLY A 599 -9.24 -20.69 -3.14
CA GLY A 599 -8.47 -20.76 -1.90
C GLY A 599 -6.95 -20.81 -2.12
N VAL A 600 -6.42 -20.04 -3.05
CA VAL A 600 -4.99 -20.01 -3.41
C VAL A 600 -4.07 -19.78 -2.19
N GLU A 601 -4.44 -18.90 -1.24
CA GLU A 601 -3.62 -18.67 -0.03
C GLU A 601 -3.55 -19.90 0.86
N VAL A 602 -4.65 -20.64 0.98
CA VAL A 602 -4.71 -21.88 1.76
C VAL A 602 -3.83 -22.96 1.11
N CYS A 603 -3.93 -23.09 -0.21
CA CYS A 603 -3.09 -24.02 -0.97
C CYS A 603 -1.60 -23.63 -0.90
N THR A 604 -1.30 -22.34 -1.05
CA THR A 604 0.07 -21.82 -0.93
C THR A 604 0.64 -22.05 0.48
N SER A 605 -0.18 -21.88 1.53
CA SER A 605 0.27 -22.12 2.91
C SER A 605 0.68 -23.57 3.13
N ALA A 606 -0.05 -24.53 2.54
CA ALA A 606 0.28 -25.94 2.60
C ALA A 606 1.69 -26.25 2.06
N ALA A 607 2.11 -25.54 1.01
CA ALA A 607 3.47 -25.67 0.47
C ALA A 607 4.55 -25.16 1.43
N TYR A 608 4.24 -24.13 2.21
CA TYR A 608 5.18 -23.58 3.21
C TYR A 608 5.36 -24.47 4.43
N HIS A 609 4.28 -24.82 5.11
CA HIS A 609 4.38 -25.55 6.37
C HIS A 609 4.40 -27.08 6.20
N LYS A 610 3.92 -27.61 5.08
CA LYS A 610 3.90 -29.04 4.74
C LYS A 610 3.23 -29.91 5.81
N ASP A 611 2.24 -29.37 6.51
CA ASP A 611 1.51 -30.12 7.53
C ASP A 611 0.67 -31.23 6.89
N PRO A 612 0.89 -32.52 7.22
CA PRO A 612 0.22 -33.63 6.54
C PRO A 612 -1.29 -33.62 6.73
N ASN A 613 -1.79 -33.23 7.91
CA ASN A 613 -3.23 -33.16 8.18
C ASN A 613 -3.86 -32.03 7.37
N PHE A 614 -3.18 -30.89 7.26
CA PHE A 614 -3.64 -29.76 6.47
C PHE A 614 -3.69 -30.12 4.97
N ILE A 615 -2.65 -30.77 4.46
CA ILE A 615 -2.59 -31.25 3.07
C ILE A 615 -3.72 -32.25 2.80
N ALA A 616 -3.99 -33.18 3.74
CA ALA A 616 -5.08 -34.14 3.62
C ALA A 616 -6.44 -33.43 3.45
N TYR A 617 -6.70 -32.33 4.17
CA TYR A 617 -7.92 -31.54 3.97
C TYR A 617 -8.05 -30.93 2.56
N LEU A 618 -6.95 -30.72 1.85
CA LEU A 618 -6.95 -30.15 0.51
C LEU A 618 -6.92 -31.18 -0.61
N THR A 619 -6.54 -32.43 -0.30
CA THR A 619 -6.31 -33.47 -1.31
C THR A 619 -7.25 -34.67 -1.21
N VAL A 620 -7.75 -35.00 -0.02
CA VAL A 620 -8.61 -36.15 0.21
C VAL A 620 -10.08 -35.76 -0.03
N GLU A 621 -10.72 -36.48 -0.92
CA GLU A 621 -12.13 -36.27 -1.24
C GLU A 621 -13.03 -36.45 -0.02
N GLY A 622 -14.01 -35.56 0.16
CA GLY A 622 -14.93 -35.58 1.32
C GLY A 622 -14.37 -34.99 2.60
N SER A 623 -13.09 -34.62 2.64
CA SER A 623 -12.50 -33.86 3.76
C SER A 623 -13.06 -32.43 3.79
N ASP A 624 -13.35 -31.94 4.99
CA ASP A 624 -13.84 -30.58 5.19
C ASP A 624 -13.39 -30.02 6.54
N MET A 625 -12.34 -29.22 6.52
CA MET A 625 -11.76 -28.58 7.70
C MET A 625 -12.75 -27.67 8.43
N HIS A 626 -13.61 -26.97 7.70
CA HIS A 626 -14.56 -26.04 8.29
C HIS A 626 -15.68 -26.79 9.01
N ARG A 627 -16.11 -27.92 8.46
CA ARG A 627 -17.06 -28.83 9.10
C ARG A 627 -16.45 -29.43 10.35
N ASP A 628 -15.22 -29.91 10.31
CA ASP A 628 -14.57 -30.54 11.45
C ASP A 628 -14.29 -29.52 12.57
N ASN A 629 -13.94 -28.28 12.23
CA ASN A 629 -13.84 -27.19 13.20
C ASN A 629 -15.23 -26.83 13.78
N ALA A 630 -16.29 -26.90 12.98
CA ALA A 630 -17.65 -26.68 13.48
C ALA A 630 -18.03 -27.76 14.51
N CYS A 631 -17.70 -29.03 14.24
CA CYS A 631 -17.90 -30.13 15.17
C CYS A 631 -17.16 -29.94 16.51
N ASP A 632 -15.91 -29.47 16.44
CA ASP A 632 -15.11 -29.19 17.64
C ASP A 632 -15.65 -28.01 18.45
N ILE A 633 -15.98 -26.91 17.78
CA ILE A 633 -16.46 -25.69 18.46
C ILE A 633 -17.83 -25.88 19.06
N TRP A 634 -18.74 -26.51 18.34
CA TRP A 634 -20.12 -26.70 18.81
C TRP A 634 -20.38 -28.05 19.51
N GLN A 635 -19.35 -28.89 19.61
CA GLN A 635 -19.45 -30.25 20.19
C GLN A 635 -20.56 -31.09 19.54
N VAL A 636 -20.73 -30.97 18.25
CA VAL A 636 -21.80 -31.61 17.46
C VAL A 636 -21.18 -32.68 16.56
N ARG A 637 -21.85 -33.81 16.36
CA ARG A 637 -21.46 -34.80 15.36
C ARG A 637 -21.73 -34.24 13.96
N LYS A 638 -20.88 -34.64 12.99
CA LYS A 638 -20.98 -34.12 11.60
C LYS A 638 -22.33 -34.35 10.93
N GLU A 639 -22.99 -35.46 11.31
CA GLU A 639 -24.30 -35.85 10.79
C GLU A 639 -25.44 -34.96 11.33
N ASN A 640 -25.20 -34.24 12.44
CA ASN A 640 -26.18 -33.37 13.11
C ASN A 640 -25.92 -31.87 12.90
N LEU A 641 -24.95 -31.52 12.08
CA LEU A 641 -24.83 -30.14 11.65
C LEU A 641 -26.03 -29.71 10.79
N ASP A 642 -26.30 -28.41 10.75
CA ASP A 642 -27.41 -27.83 9.99
C ASP A 642 -27.43 -28.27 8.52
N GLU A 643 -28.66 -28.43 7.95
CA GLU A 643 -28.83 -28.88 6.56
C GLU A 643 -28.39 -27.82 5.53
N ASP A 644 -28.62 -26.55 5.84
CA ASP A 644 -28.32 -25.44 4.93
C ASP A 644 -26.84 -24.98 4.96
N GLY A 645 -26.04 -25.58 5.85
CA GLY A 645 -24.60 -25.35 5.92
C GLY A 645 -24.19 -23.97 6.47
N LYS A 646 -25.10 -23.25 7.14
CA LYS A 646 -24.81 -21.93 7.74
C LYS A 646 -23.78 -22.03 8.85
N ILE A 647 -23.90 -23.03 9.74
CA ILE A 647 -22.93 -23.25 10.83
C ILE A 647 -21.53 -23.39 10.24
N ARG A 648 -21.36 -24.21 9.22
CA ARG A 648 -20.09 -24.38 8.52
C ARG A 648 -19.59 -23.08 7.91
N PHE A 649 -20.49 -22.29 7.29
CA PHE A 649 -20.14 -21.01 6.67
C PHE A 649 -19.61 -20.01 7.70
N TYR A 650 -20.25 -19.88 8.85
CA TYR A 650 -19.82 -18.96 9.89
C TYR A 650 -18.53 -19.42 10.57
N ILE A 651 -18.34 -20.72 10.80
CA ILE A 651 -17.07 -21.27 11.29
C ILE A 651 -15.93 -20.97 10.29
N LYS A 652 -16.17 -21.11 9.01
CA LYS A 652 -15.17 -20.74 7.98
C LYS A 652 -14.72 -19.29 8.16
N ASN A 653 -15.68 -18.36 8.27
CA ASN A 653 -15.41 -16.93 8.20
C ASN A 653 -15.08 -16.27 9.54
N GLN A 654 -15.56 -16.81 10.66
CA GLN A 654 -15.40 -16.21 11.98
C GLN A 654 -14.45 -16.99 12.91
N TRP A 655 -14.03 -18.18 12.49
CA TRP A 655 -13.07 -19.00 13.25
C TRP A 655 -11.87 -19.42 12.39
N THR A 656 -12.08 -20.26 11.38
CA THR A 656 -10.99 -20.93 10.67
C THR A 656 -10.07 -19.95 9.95
N PHE A 657 -10.61 -19.06 9.14
CA PHE A 657 -9.81 -18.08 8.41
C PHE A 657 -9.15 -17.04 9.33
N PRO A 658 -9.86 -16.41 10.30
CA PRO A 658 -9.22 -15.52 11.26
C PRO A 658 -8.03 -16.17 11.99
N GLN A 659 -8.17 -17.43 12.42
CA GLN A 659 -7.10 -18.19 13.07
C GLN A 659 -5.88 -18.39 12.15
N PHE A 660 -6.07 -18.64 10.86
CA PHE A 660 -4.96 -18.75 9.91
C PHE A 660 -4.24 -17.41 9.71
N TYR A 661 -4.97 -16.30 9.78
CA TYR A 661 -4.39 -14.95 9.73
C TYR A 661 -3.83 -14.46 11.08
N GLY A 662 -3.79 -15.34 12.09
CA GLY A 662 -3.15 -15.06 13.38
C GLY A 662 -4.09 -14.42 14.41
N ASP A 663 -5.40 -14.57 14.24
CA ASP A 663 -6.38 -14.27 15.28
C ASP A 663 -6.43 -15.40 16.31
N TYR A 664 -7.19 -15.23 17.39
CA TYR A 664 -7.20 -16.19 18.51
C TYR A 664 -8.60 -16.32 19.09
N TRP A 665 -8.80 -17.33 19.93
CA TRP A 665 -10.10 -17.66 20.54
C TRP A 665 -10.80 -16.48 21.21
N GLY A 666 -10.06 -15.61 21.91
CA GLY A 666 -10.63 -14.47 22.61
C GLY A 666 -11.17 -13.36 21.70
N SER A 667 -10.71 -13.31 20.44
CA SER A 667 -11.25 -12.42 19.40
C SER A 667 -12.38 -13.10 18.61
N CYS A 668 -12.20 -14.36 18.21
CA CYS A 668 -13.14 -15.11 17.38
C CYS A 668 -14.40 -15.54 18.16
N GLY A 669 -14.23 -16.00 19.40
CA GLY A 669 -15.29 -16.60 20.20
C GLY A 669 -16.49 -15.71 20.47
N PRO A 670 -16.31 -14.46 20.94
CA PRO A 670 -17.45 -13.57 21.22
C PRO A 670 -18.31 -13.32 19.97
N THR A 671 -17.67 -13.06 18.82
CA THR A 671 -18.38 -12.82 17.56
C THR A 671 -19.14 -14.05 17.09
N LEU A 672 -18.55 -15.23 17.29
CA LEU A 672 -19.16 -16.49 16.89
C LEU A 672 -20.37 -16.82 17.77
N TRP A 673 -20.27 -16.62 19.10
CA TRP A 673 -21.38 -16.80 20.03
C TRP A 673 -22.54 -15.85 19.72
N GLU A 674 -22.26 -14.57 19.62
CA GLU A 674 -23.24 -13.54 19.26
C GLU A 674 -23.98 -13.89 17.95
N THR A 675 -23.24 -14.30 16.93
CA THR A 675 -23.80 -14.66 15.63
C THR A 675 -24.69 -15.90 15.74
N ALA A 676 -24.16 -16.98 16.29
CA ALA A 676 -24.80 -18.29 16.21
C ALA A 676 -25.97 -18.44 17.20
N ILE A 677 -25.84 -17.85 18.38
CA ILE A 677 -26.79 -18.03 19.52
C ILE A 677 -27.77 -16.85 19.60
N GLU A 678 -27.30 -15.63 19.48
CA GLU A 678 -28.12 -14.46 19.75
C GLU A 678 -28.84 -13.92 18.49
N LYS A 679 -28.14 -13.88 17.35
CA LYS A 679 -28.66 -13.32 16.10
C LYS A 679 -29.35 -14.34 15.22
N GLU A 680 -28.62 -15.34 14.76
CA GLU A 680 -29.09 -16.33 13.77
C GLU A 680 -29.91 -17.47 14.44
N LYS A 681 -29.68 -17.70 15.75
CA LYS A 681 -30.38 -18.73 16.56
C LYS A 681 -30.38 -20.08 15.84
N PHE A 682 -29.19 -20.58 15.53
CA PHE A 682 -29.03 -21.80 14.73
C PHE A 682 -29.77 -23.00 15.36
N ILE A 683 -30.25 -23.84 14.46
CA ILE A 683 -30.96 -25.10 14.79
C ILE A 683 -30.14 -26.23 14.17
N LEU A 684 -29.89 -27.27 14.95
CA LEU A 684 -29.22 -28.48 14.48
C LEU A 684 -30.19 -29.33 13.61
N ARG A 685 -29.64 -30.26 12.87
CA ARG A 685 -30.40 -31.11 11.93
C ARG A 685 -31.51 -31.91 12.59
N ASP A 686 -31.32 -32.32 13.86
CA ASP A 686 -32.31 -33.01 14.65
C ASP A 686 -33.43 -32.09 15.21
N GLY A 687 -33.42 -30.81 14.87
CA GLY A 687 -34.37 -29.82 15.35
C GLY A 687 -34.01 -29.14 16.69
N THR A 688 -32.89 -29.54 17.30
CA THR A 688 -32.45 -28.97 18.59
C THR A 688 -31.88 -27.56 18.38
N PRO A 689 -32.35 -26.52 19.09
CA PRO A 689 -31.70 -25.21 19.10
C PRO A 689 -30.26 -25.32 19.58
N LEU A 690 -29.31 -24.66 18.85
CA LEU A 690 -27.88 -24.72 19.18
C LEU A 690 -27.61 -24.24 20.62
N VAL A 691 -28.33 -23.24 21.08
CA VAL A 691 -28.23 -22.75 22.48
C VAL A 691 -28.58 -23.83 23.51
N GLU A 692 -29.65 -24.60 23.29
CA GLU A 692 -30.03 -25.69 24.14
C GLU A 692 -29.01 -26.81 24.13
N HIS A 693 -28.50 -27.16 22.96
CA HIS A 693 -27.41 -28.12 22.81
C HIS A 693 -26.17 -27.70 23.63
N MET A 694 -25.77 -26.43 23.54
CA MET A 694 -24.63 -25.91 24.31
C MET A 694 -24.88 -25.90 25.81
N HIS A 695 -26.10 -25.59 26.27
CA HIS A 695 -26.47 -25.70 27.69
C HIS A 695 -26.35 -27.16 28.17
N ASN A 696 -26.81 -28.12 27.39
CA ASN A 696 -26.68 -29.55 27.70
C ASN A 696 -25.19 -30.02 27.74
N LYS A 697 -24.25 -29.25 27.14
CA LYS A 697 -22.80 -29.46 27.24
C LYS A 697 -22.16 -28.67 28.40
N GLY A 698 -22.96 -28.00 29.25
CA GLY A 698 -22.46 -27.21 30.36
C GLY A 698 -21.89 -25.84 29.96
N ILE A 699 -22.24 -25.34 28.77
CA ILE A 699 -21.83 -24.02 28.25
C ILE A 699 -23.07 -23.12 28.23
N HIS A 700 -23.20 -22.30 29.26
CA HIS A 700 -24.44 -21.53 29.51
C HIS A 700 -24.35 -20.07 29.10
N ASN A 701 -23.15 -19.54 28.87
CA ASN A 701 -22.88 -18.14 28.55
C ASN A 701 -21.58 -18.00 27.72
N VAL A 702 -21.31 -16.79 27.29
CA VAL A 702 -20.15 -16.48 26.45
C VAL A 702 -18.82 -16.79 27.15
N ASP A 703 -18.74 -16.61 28.49
CA ASP A 703 -17.47 -16.87 29.20
C ASP A 703 -17.13 -18.36 29.25
N ASP A 704 -18.15 -19.23 29.44
CA ASP A 704 -17.98 -20.68 29.35
C ASP A 704 -17.62 -21.10 27.94
N PHE A 705 -18.26 -20.47 26.93
CA PHE A 705 -17.94 -20.71 25.53
C PHE A 705 -16.50 -20.31 25.21
N LEU A 706 -16.01 -19.18 25.73
CA LEU A 706 -14.64 -18.74 25.53
C LEU A 706 -13.59 -19.71 26.12
N LYS A 707 -13.89 -20.27 27.32
CA LYS A 707 -13.05 -21.33 27.91
C LYS A 707 -12.98 -22.57 27.00
N HIS A 708 -14.14 -22.94 26.41
CA HIS A 708 -14.21 -24.03 25.45
C HIS A 708 -13.48 -23.70 24.14
N CYS A 709 -13.67 -22.51 23.56
CA CYS A 709 -12.96 -22.04 22.37
C CYS A 709 -11.45 -22.11 22.55
N LYS A 710 -10.93 -21.74 23.71
CA LYS A 710 -9.50 -21.87 24.03
C LYS A 710 -9.02 -23.31 23.91
N LYS A 711 -9.75 -24.28 24.47
CA LYS A 711 -9.41 -25.71 24.36
C LYS A 711 -9.48 -26.20 22.90
N ALA A 712 -10.51 -25.76 22.16
CA ALA A 712 -10.66 -26.11 20.75
C ALA A 712 -9.51 -25.53 19.89
N GLU A 713 -9.06 -24.31 20.17
CA GLU A 713 -7.89 -23.70 19.55
C GLU A 713 -6.61 -24.47 19.89
N GLU A 714 -6.39 -24.84 21.16
CA GLU A 714 -5.24 -25.64 21.57
C GLU A 714 -5.21 -26.98 20.85
N LYS A 715 -6.34 -27.67 20.73
CA LYS A 715 -6.48 -28.90 19.96
C LYS A 715 -6.18 -28.68 18.47
N MET A 716 -6.72 -27.61 17.87
CA MET A 716 -6.50 -27.29 16.47
C MET A 716 -5.01 -27.07 16.17
N TRP A 717 -4.31 -26.30 17.00
CA TRP A 717 -2.91 -25.90 16.71
C TRP A 717 -1.86 -26.89 17.25
N ASN A 718 -2.09 -27.50 18.41
CA ASN A 718 -1.07 -28.35 19.07
C ASN A 718 -1.21 -29.83 18.73
N GLU A 719 -2.39 -30.28 18.29
CA GLU A 719 -2.64 -31.67 17.92
C GLU A 719 -2.86 -31.82 16.41
N ARG A 720 -3.87 -31.10 15.85
CA ARG A 720 -4.27 -31.25 14.43
C ARG A 720 -3.23 -30.66 13.49
N PHE A 721 -2.78 -29.43 13.71
CA PHE A 721 -1.85 -28.68 12.85
C PHE A 721 -0.52 -28.38 13.53
N LYS A 722 0.05 -29.37 14.22
CA LYS A 722 1.29 -29.21 14.99
C LYS A 722 2.50 -28.82 14.11
N VAL A 723 2.56 -29.31 12.87
CA VAL A 723 3.67 -29.00 11.95
C VAL A 723 3.53 -27.56 11.46
N TYR A 724 2.32 -27.11 11.18
CA TYR A 724 2.06 -25.70 10.86
C TYR A 724 2.45 -24.78 12.02
N THR A 725 2.11 -25.17 13.25
CA THR A 725 2.47 -24.39 14.46
C THR A 725 3.99 -24.30 14.64
N ALA A 726 4.71 -25.39 14.43
CA ALA A 726 6.18 -25.40 14.46
C ALA A 726 6.76 -24.46 13.39
N TRP A 727 6.26 -24.54 12.16
CA TRP A 727 6.69 -23.67 11.07
C TRP A 727 6.46 -22.17 11.38
N LYS A 728 5.32 -21.79 11.98
CA LYS A 728 5.08 -20.39 12.40
C LYS A 728 6.17 -19.88 13.34
N LYS A 729 6.63 -20.73 14.24
CA LYS A 729 7.72 -20.41 15.16
C LYS A 729 9.05 -20.29 14.42
N GLU A 730 9.38 -21.26 13.58
CA GLU A 730 10.63 -21.27 12.79
C GLU A 730 10.78 -20.02 11.92
N VAL A 731 9.72 -19.60 11.22
CA VAL A 731 9.74 -18.39 10.39
C VAL A 731 9.96 -17.13 11.23
N ASN A 732 9.33 -17.05 12.40
CA ASN A 732 9.53 -15.89 13.28
C ASN A 732 10.96 -15.88 13.87
N ASP A 733 11.49 -17.03 14.27
CA ASP A 733 12.87 -17.17 14.77
C ASP A 733 13.89 -16.82 13.67
N PHE A 734 13.62 -17.22 12.43
CA PHE A 734 14.41 -16.82 11.27
C PHE A 734 14.40 -15.29 11.08
N TYR A 735 13.23 -14.66 11.16
CA TYR A 735 13.13 -13.21 11.09
C TYR A 735 13.88 -12.49 12.23
N ILE A 736 13.79 -12.99 13.46
CA ILE A 736 14.54 -12.44 14.60
C ILE A 736 16.04 -12.51 14.32
N LYS A 737 16.52 -13.61 13.75
CA LYS A 737 17.94 -13.83 13.46
C LYS A 737 18.43 -13.00 12.27
N TYR A 738 17.71 -13.02 11.14
CA TYR A 738 18.20 -12.49 9.87
C TYR A 738 17.58 -11.14 9.47
N GLY A 739 16.44 -10.75 10.03
CA GLY A 739 15.79 -9.44 9.80
C GLY A 739 14.87 -9.37 8.60
N TYR A 740 14.60 -10.48 7.95
CA TYR A 740 13.67 -10.59 6.83
C TYR A 740 12.95 -11.93 6.81
N VAL A 741 11.87 -12.02 6.04
CA VAL A 741 11.30 -13.26 5.55
C VAL A 741 11.25 -13.22 4.04
N GLU A 742 11.33 -14.38 3.37
CA GLU A 742 11.42 -14.47 1.91
C GLU A 742 10.38 -15.46 1.37
N THR A 743 9.80 -15.15 0.21
CA THR A 743 8.93 -16.07 -0.51
C THR A 743 9.73 -17.16 -1.25
N TYR A 744 9.04 -18.22 -1.66
CA TYR A 744 9.63 -19.23 -2.56
C TYR A 744 10.16 -18.64 -3.88
N LEU A 745 9.66 -17.48 -4.28
CA LEU A 745 10.03 -16.78 -5.51
C LEU A 745 11.11 -15.70 -5.29
N GLY A 746 11.63 -15.54 -4.08
CA GLY A 746 12.73 -14.63 -3.78
C GLY A 746 12.31 -13.20 -3.39
N PHE A 747 11.03 -12.95 -3.16
CA PHE A 747 10.56 -11.65 -2.64
C PHE A 747 10.84 -11.56 -1.15
N ARG A 748 11.51 -10.49 -0.72
CA ARG A 748 11.92 -10.30 0.66
C ARG A 748 11.12 -9.21 1.36
N PHE A 749 10.65 -9.52 2.57
CA PHE A 749 9.97 -8.59 3.45
C PHE A 749 10.90 -8.16 4.57
N TYR A 750 11.24 -6.90 4.58
CA TYR A 750 12.15 -6.27 5.54
C TYR A 750 11.40 -5.39 6.55
N GLY A 751 12.16 -4.72 7.41
CA GLY A 751 11.64 -3.75 8.36
C GLY A 751 11.15 -4.37 9.64
N LEU A 752 10.32 -3.64 10.36
CA LEU A 752 9.71 -4.12 11.59
C LEU A 752 8.46 -4.93 11.25
N LEU A 753 8.54 -6.25 11.41
CA LEU A 753 7.44 -7.18 11.21
C LEU A 753 6.99 -7.77 12.55
N ASP A 754 5.68 -7.86 12.74
CA ASP A 754 5.11 -8.64 13.84
C ASP A 754 4.97 -10.12 13.47
N ARG A 755 4.55 -10.96 14.45
CA ARG A 755 4.40 -12.41 14.22
C ARG A 755 3.36 -12.75 13.14
N LYS A 756 2.30 -11.95 13.01
CA LYS A 756 1.29 -12.16 11.95
C LYS A 756 1.88 -11.89 10.58
N GLN A 757 2.63 -10.80 10.46
CA GLN A 757 3.28 -10.40 9.21
C GLN A 757 4.37 -11.38 8.78
N THR A 758 5.18 -11.88 9.72
CA THR A 758 6.25 -12.84 9.37
C THR A 758 5.70 -14.13 8.76
N THR A 759 4.52 -14.58 9.16
CA THR A 759 3.87 -15.79 8.64
C THR A 759 2.99 -15.50 7.40
N ASN A 760 2.24 -14.40 7.41
CA ASN A 760 1.25 -14.14 6.37
C ASN A 760 1.83 -13.52 5.10
N TYR A 761 2.82 -12.64 5.21
CA TYR A 761 3.38 -11.97 4.02
C TYR A 761 3.98 -12.93 3.00
N PRO A 762 4.77 -13.95 3.38
CA PRO A 762 5.27 -14.93 2.40
C PRO A 762 4.14 -15.69 1.71
N ILE A 763 3.11 -16.10 2.44
CA ILE A 763 1.97 -16.85 1.89
C ILE A 763 1.17 -15.97 0.93
N GLN A 764 0.75 -14.79 1.38
CA GLN A 764 -0.06 -13.85 0.59
C GLN A 764 0.68 -13.34 -0.65
N GLY A 765 1.97 -13.00 -0.49
CA GLY A 765 2.81 -12.57 -1.61
C GLY A 765 2.92 -13.68 -2.64
N THR A 766 3.27 -14.89 -2.22
CA THR A 766 3.43 -16.03 -3.13
C THR A 766 2.12 -16.37 -3.87
N ALA A 767 0.99 -16.37 -3.16
CA ALA A 767 -0.32 -16.61 -3.78
C ALA A 767 -0.60 -15.60 -4.90
N PHE A 768 -0.32 -14.33 -4.65
CA PHE A 768 -0.49 -13.29 -5.66
C PHE A 768 0.53 -13.40 -6.81
N HIS A 769 1.78 -13.79 -6.54
CA HIS A 769 2.79 -13.98 -7.58
C HIS A 769 2.45 -15.15 -8.51
N ILE A 770 1.79 -16.20 -7.99
CA ILE A 770 1.23 -17.29 -8.80
C ILE A 770 0.15 -16.75 -9.74
N LEU A 771 -0.75 -15.90 -9.24
CA LEU A 771 -1.74 -15.23 -10.07
C LEU A 771 -1.08 -14.37 -11.15
N LEU A 772 -0.09 -13.55 -10.82
CA LEU A 772 0.62 -12.72 -11.79
C LEU A 772 1.29 -13.54 -12.89
N TRP A 773 1.97 -14.63 -12.52
CA TRP A 773 2.54 -15.55 -13.49
C TRP A 773 1.46 -16.12 -14.43
N SER A 774 0.32 -16.53 -13.87
CA SER A 774 -0.80 -17.05 -14.65
C SER A 774 -1.38 -16.00 -15.60
N ILE A 775 -1.54 -14.76 -15.15
CA ILE A 775 -2.01 -13.64 -15.97
C ILE A 775 -1.07 -13.41 -17.15
N ASN A 776 0.25 -13.41 -16.92
CA ASN A 776 1.24 -13.24 -17.97
C ASN A 776 1.14 -14.34 -19.03
N ARG A 777 1.05 -15.61 -18.62
CA ARG A 777 0.90 -16.76 -19.57
C ARG A 777 -0.41 -16.70 -20.36
N ILE A 778 -1.51 -16.29 -19.73
CA ILE A 778 -2.79 -16.11 -20.40
C ILE A 778 -2.72 -14.95 -21.41
N GLN A 779 -2.10 -13.84 -21.07
CA GLN A 779 -1.92 -12.71 -21.98
C GLN A 779 -1.04 -13.07 -23.19
N GLU A 780 0.04 -13.82 -22.96
CA GLU A 780 0.88 -14.34 -24.04
C GLU A 780 0.09 -15.26 -24.99
N PHE A 781 -0.76 -16.13 -24.44
CA PHE A 781 -1.62 -17.00 -25.24
C PHE A 781 -2.59 -16.18 -26.09
N ILE A 782 -3.30 -15.21 -25.51
CA ILE A 782 -4.22 -14.31 -26.21
C ILE A 782 -3.51 -13.61 -27.38
N LYS A 783 -2.31 -13.06 -27.13
CA LYS A 783 -1.51 -12.38 -28.16
C LYS A 783 -1.04 -13.36 -29.26
N LYS A 784 -0.55 -14.53 -28.89
CA LYS A 784 -0.04 -15.55 -29.82
C LYS A 784 -1.13 -16.07 -30.73
N GLU A 785 -2.28 -16.40 -30.18
CA GLU A 785 -3.43 -16.94 -30.91
C GLU A 785 -4.26 -15.84 -31.59
N LYS A 786 -3.89 -14.56 -31.41
CA LYS A 786 -4.57 -13.39 -31.97
C LYS A 786 -6.07 -13.36 -31.64
N LEU A 787 -6.42 -13.73 -30.40
CA LEU A 787 -7.81 -13.72 -29.95
C LEU A 787 -8.35 -12.30 -29.85
N ARG A 788 -9.64 -12.14 -30.13
CA ARG A 788 -10.40 -10.92 -29.91
C ARG A 788 -10.76 -10.74 -28.43
N SER A 789 -10.92 -11.85 -27.72
CA SER A 789 -11.12 -11.88 -26.26
C SER A 789 -9.90 -11.31 -25.56
N TYR A 790 -10.11 -10.56 -24.48
CA TYR A 790 -9.03 -9.83 -23.81
C TYR A 790 -9.19 -9.72 -22.30
N LEU A 791 -8.07 -9.58 -21.60
CA LEU A 791 -8.04 -9.28 -20.17
C LEU A 791 -8.32 -7.81 -19.94
N CYS A 792 -9.18 -7.48 -18.97
CA CYS A 792 -9.56 -6.09 -18.68
C CYS A 792 -9.50 -5.70 -17.21
N GLY A 793 -9.34 -6.65 -16.29
CA GLY A 793 -9.27 -6.31 -14.87
C GLY A 793 -8.75 -7.42 -13.97
N GLN A 794 -8.34 -7.04 -12.78
CA GLN A 794 -7.86 -7.96 -11.75
C GLN A 794 -8.47 -7.53 -10.40
N ILE A 795 -9.07 -8.47 -9.67
CA ILE A 795 -9.71 -8.22 -8.37
C ILE A 795 -9.18 -9.25 -7.36
N HIS A 796 -8.30 -8.85 -6.45
CA HIS A 796 -7.68 -9.73 -5.45
C HIS A 796 -7.03 -10.97 -6.08
N ASP A 797 -7.65 -12.13 -5.94
CA ASP A 797 -7.18 -13.42 -6.47
C ASP A 797 -7.90 -13.80 -7.76
N SER A 798 -8.67 -12.89 -8.37
CA SER A 798 -9.43 -13.14 -9.59
C SER A 798 -8.97 -12.27 -10.76
N LEU A 799 -9.26 -12.76 -11.97
CA LEU A 799 -8.98 -12.14 -13.25
C LEU A 799 -10.29 -11.89 -13.98
N VAL A 800 -10.48 -10.67 -14.50
CA VAL A 800 -11.67 -10.26 -15.28
C VAL A 800 -11.30 -10.10 -16.74
N PHE A 801 -12.16 -10.62 -17.62
CA PHE A 801 -11.92 -10.65 -19.05
C PHE A 801 -13.23 -10.50 -19.85
N GLN A 802 -13.09 -9.99 -21.07
CA GLN A 802 -14.15 -10.01 -22.08
C GLN A 802 -13.94 -11.23 -22.98
N TRP A 803 -15.02 -11.91 -23.35
CA TRP A 803 -14.95 -13.12 -24.18
C TRP A 803 -15.94 -13.09 -25.34
N TYR A 804 -15.50 -13.52 -26.51
CA TYR A 804 -16.35 -13.73 -27.68
C TYR A 804 -16.87 -15.18 -27.71
N PRO A 805 -18.13 -15.40 -28.15
CA PRO A 805 -18.75 -16.74 -28.11
C PRO A 805 -17.93 -17.84 -28.80
N GLU A 806 -17.34 -17.54 -29.95
CA GLU A 806 -16.52 -18.43 -30.74
C GLU A 806 -15.20 -18.83 -30.09
N GLU A 807 -14.69 -18.01 -29.20
CA GLU A 807 -13.39 -18.18 -28.50
C GLU A 807 -13.54 -18.70 -27.08
N ARG A 808 -14.74 -18.61 -26.50
CA ARG A 808 -15.02 -18.82 -25.07
C ARG A 808 -14.43 -20.11 -24.51
N ASP A 809 -14.80 -21.25 -25.09
CA ASP A 809 -14.41 -22.54 -24.53
C ASP A 809 -12.92 -22.83 -24.74
N TYR A 810 -12.34 -22.34 -25.84
CA TYR A 810 -10.92 -22.41 -26.12
C TYR A 810 -10.11 -21.58 -25.08
N LEU A 811 -10.51 -20.33 -24.88
CA LEU A 811 -9.87 -19.43 -23.88
C LEU A 811 -9.99 -19.97 -22.45
N LEU A 812 -11.19 -20.41 -22.03
CA LEU A 812 -11.41 -20.96 -20.69
C LEU A 812 -10.65 -22.26 -20.45
N THR A 813 -10.50 -23.09 -21.47
CA THR A 813 -9.72 -24.32 -21.38
C THR A 813 -8.24 -24.01 -21.17
N GLU A 814 -7.70 -23.05 -21.90
CA GLU A 814 -6.32 -22.60 -21.70
C GLU A 814 -6.12 -21.93 -20.33
N MET A 815 -7.05 -21.06 -19.91
CA MET A 815 -7.00 -20.45 -18.58
C MET A 815 -6.96 -21.52 -17.47
N ASN A 816 -7.80 -22.54 -17.59
CA ASN A 816 -7.81 -23.65 -16.63
C ASN A 816 -6.50 -24.45 -16.70
N GLU A 817 -5.96 -24.70 -17.88
CA GLU A 817 -4.68 -25.41 -18.05
C GLU A 817 -3.52 -24.65 -17.42
N VAL A 818 -3.44 -23.34 -17.65
CA VAL A 818 -2.43 -22.46 -17.03
C VAL A 818 -2.55 -22.48 -15.52
N CYS A 819 -3.76 -22.21 -14.98
CA CYS A 819 -3.97 -22.00 -13.55
C CYS A 819 -3.97 -23.30 -12.71
N SER A 820 -4.24 -24.46 -13.31
CA SER A 820 -4.35 -25.71 -12.55
C SER A 820 -3.26 -26.73 -12.84
N LYS A 821 -2.62 -26.70 -14.03
CA LYS A 821 -1.63 -27.70 -14.41
C LYS A 821 -0.24 -27.10 -14.69
N ARG A 822 -0.17 -26.07 -15.58
CA ARG A 822 1.14 -25.48 -15.90
C ARG A 822 1.78 -24.80 -14.70
N VAL A 823 0.98 -24.15 -13.84
CA VAL A 823 1.45 -23.56 -12.57
C VAL A 823 2.12 -24.59 -11.67
N LEU A 824 1.63 -25.84 -11.64
CA LEU A 824 2.24 -26.91 -10.83
C LEU A 824 3.55 -27.43 -11.44
N LYS A 825 3.70 -27.37 -12.77
CA LYS A 825 4.95 -27.69 -13.46
C LYS A 825 6.02 -26.62 -13.27
N GLU A 826 5.61 -25.36 -13.31
CA GLU A 826 6.50 -24.21 -13.09
C GLU A 826 6.99 -24.15 -11.63
N PHE A 827 6.08 -24.40 -10.71
CA PHE A 827 6.33 -24.28 -9.27
C PHE A 827 6.26 -25.65 -8.59
N GLU A 828 7.23 -26.51 -8.84
CA GLU A 828 7.30 -27.90 -8.34
C GLU A 828 7.22 -28.02 -6.80
N TRP A 829 7.47 -26.92 -6.09
CA TRP A 829 7.32 -26.87 -4.63
C TRP A 829 5.86 -26.83 -4.15
N ILE A 830 4.89 -26.60 -5.05
CA ILE A 830 3.45 -26.67 -4.76
C ILE A 830 3.04 -28.15 -4.64
N ASN A 831 2.52 -28.51 -3.47
CA ASN A 831 2.23 -29.89 -3.09
C ASN A 831 0.73 -30.24 -3.02
N VAL A 832 -0.12 -29.32 -3.46
CA VAL A 832 -1.58 -29.47 -3.48
C VAL A 832 -2.15 -28.96 -4.81
N PRO A 833 -3.25 -29.53 -5.33
CA PRO A 833 -3.82 -29.08 -6.59
C PRO A 833 -4.47 -27.70 -6.48
N PHE A 834 -4.31 -26.90 -7.51
CA PHE A 834 -5.06 -25.66 -7.69
C PHE A 834 -6.33 -25.90 -8.53
N LYS A 835 -7.37 -25.15 -8.17
CA LYS A 835 -8.65 -25.13 -8.87
C LYS A 835 -9.07 -23.70 -9.12
N ILE A 836 -9.80 -23.47 -10.20
CA ILE A 836 -10.42 -22.20 -10.49
C ILE A 836 -11.95 -22.29 -10.44
N ASP A 837 -12.58 -21.26 -9.97
CA ASP A 837 -14.00 -20.99 -10.13
C ASP A 837 -14.18 -20.08 -11.35
N VAL A 838 -15.12 -20.42 -12.23
CA VAL A 838 -15.42 -19.66 -13.45
C VAL A 838 -16.82 -19.11 -13.34
N GLU A 839 -16.96 -17.81 -13.51
CA GLU A 839 -18.26 -17.11 -13.54
C GLU A 839 -18.35 -16.29 -14.84
N LEU A 840 -19.43 -16.46 -15.61
CA LEU A 840 -19.67 -15.78 -16.88
C LEU A 840 -21.02 -15.09 -16.90
N SER A 841 -21.08 -13.92 -17.55
CA SER A 841 -22.35 -13.30 -17.95
C SER A 841 -22.94 -13.98 -19.18
N LYS A 842 -24.15 -13.58 -19.53
CA LYS A 842 -24.66 -13.79 -20.91
C LYS A 842 -23.91 -12.83 -21.86
N VAL A 843 -23.96 -13.16 -23.17
CA VAL A 843 -23.57 -12.22 -24.23
C VAL A 843 -24.40 -10.94 -24.10
N ASN A 844 -23.79 -9.79 -24.30
CA ASN A 844 -24.39 -8.47 -24.06
C ASN A 844 -24.94 -8.28 -22.64
N GLY A 845 -24.34 -8.97 -21.66
CA GLY A 845 -24.72 -8.93 -20.26
C GLY A 845 -23.97 -7.86 -19.44
N ASN A 846 -23.88 -8.09 -18.15
CA ASN A 846 -23.13 -7.21 -17.24
C ASN A 846 -22.50 -8.01 -16.08
N PHE A 847 -21.63 -7.37 -15.34
CA PHE A 847 -20.88 -7.97 -14.24
C PHE A 847 -21.73 -8.36 -13.01
N ALA A 848 -22.94 -7.81 -12.87
CA ALA A 848 -23.88 -8.24 -11.84
C ALA A 848 -24.59 -9.55 -12.19
N GLY A 849 -24.65 -9.90 -13.48
CA GLY A 849 -25.33 -11.09 -14.03
C GLY A 849 -24.44 -12.32 -14.17
N LEU A 850 -23.28 -12.37 -13.52
CA LEU A 850 -22.39 -13.53 -13.55
C LEU A 850 -23.05 -14.77 -12.95
N SER A 851 -22.85 -15.91 -13.57
CA SER A 851 -23.28 -17.23 -13.11
C SER A 851 -22.13 -18.23 -13.21
N LYS A 852 -22.11 -19.23 -12.30
CA LYS A 852 -21.06 -20.24 -12.23
C LYS A 852 -21.11 -21.18 -13.44
N TYR A 853 -19.94 -21.49 -13.98
CA TYR A 853 -19.74 -22.46 -15.03
C TYR A 853 -18.82 -23.58 -14.56
N VAL A 854 -19.01 -24.77 -15.15
CA VAL A 854 -18.19 -25.96 -14.88
C VAL A 854 -17.79 -26.61 -16.18
N LYS A 855 -16.62 -27.21 -16.24
CA LYS A 855 -16.12 -27.92 -17.39
C LYS A 855 -16.87 -29.24 -17.53
N SER A 856 -17.40 -29.54 -18.74
CA SER A 856 -18.06 -30.79 -19.10
C SER A 856 -17.49 -31.26 -20.44
N GLY A 857 -16.57 -32.22 -20.41
CA GLY A 857 -15.78 -32.56 -21.59
C GLY A 857 -14.91 -31.40 -22.06
N ASP A 858 -15.07 -30.99 -23.31
CA ASP A 858 -14.32 -29.90 -23.93
C ASP A 858 -15.05 -28.54 -23.89
N ILE A 859 -16.25 -28.48 -23.32
CA ILE A 859 -17.05 -27.26 -23.23
C ILE A 859 -17.30 -26.83 -21.79
N TRP A 860 -17.62 -25.55 -21.60
CA TRP A 860 -18.02 -24.99 -20.32
C TRP A 860 -19.52 -24.73 -20.28
N VAL A 861 -20.20 -25.31 -19.30
CA VAL A 861 -21.66 -25.24 -19.15
C VAL A 861 -22.05 -24.57 -17.83
N PRO A 862 -23.21 -23.88 -17.77
CA PRO A 862 -23.71 -23.36 -16.54
C PRO A 862 -23.82 -24.44 -15.45
N LYS A 863 -23.34 -24.17 -14.24
CA LYS A 863 -23.47 -25.11 -13.14
C LYS A 863 -24.96 -25.28 -12.79
N PRO A 864 -25.48 -26.52 -12.73
CA PRO A 864 -26.86 -26.76 -12.33
C PRO A 864 -27.14 -26.11 -10.97
N LYS A 865 -28.27 -25.40 -10.85
CA LYS A 865 -28.75 -24.97 -9.55
C LYS A 865 -29.15 -26.20 -8.74
N LYS A 866 -28.56 -26.39 -7.56
CA LYS A 866 -28.97 -27.42 -6.61
C LYS A 866 -30.33 -27.09 -6.01
#